data_ff6038f7ae724bb9a210df52d1712a9e
#
_entry.id   ff6038f7ae724bb9a210df52d1712a9e
#
_cell.length_a   1.000
_cell.length_b   1.000
_cell.length_c   1.000
_cell.angle_alpha   90.00
_cell.angle_beta   90.00
_cell.angle_gamma   90.00
#
_symmetry.space_group_name_H-M   'P 1'
#
loop_
_entity.id
_entity.type
_entity.pdbx_description
1 polymer ?
#
loop_
_entity_poly.entity_id
_entity_poly.type
_entity_poly.pdbx_seq_one_letter_code
_entity_poly.pdbx_strand_id
1 'polypeptide(L)'
;MTTHHTPLYLISALALAVSQGVHAQDEQETKVQAKQGLETIVVTGVPRRTTIMASSSSVSSLSLEQVEVSTPRSTAEAFRIIPGVRAESTGGEGNANIAVRGLPVASGGAKFLQLQEDGLPVMQFGDVAFGNADIFMRLDNTVQTIESIRGGSASTSASNAPGGIINFISKNGENESGSVSTTVGLDYDSVRTDFEYGTYLTDSVRFHVGGFVRQGEGPRETGYTSNKGGQIKANLTKDFENGYVRLYYKHLDDKSVGYLPMPMYSNGDSIAGFDAQSDTPHSALFTKTVRLNGENQISSGDLRDGMNPKVDAVGFEAVFDLDNDWRIENRFRKSSISGNFNSLIPAEVGSASSIAQSIGGVGATLSNANTGEAFNDELAMRIHTFDVTLNDFGSIVNDFKLTKSFSDDTSLTFGYFASTQNIAMSWLWNSYLMELKGDNAALLNVTAADGTEYSENGLYAYGTPYWGNCCQRDYDTEYDTRAPYVAFSTKLGDVSIDASARYDSGEARGNYAGAVTSTVDMNRDGTISIPEQNVAGIDIANASPVNYDWSYSSYSVGANYQIDPSLATFARISKGGRANADRLLFGKVRSDGSVADEDAVDEVNQFEIGVKKRFDSFSVFATAFYAETEEQNFEATSQTFFDREYEAKGIEVESTYFMDAWDFRGNFTWTDAEIAKDALTPEVVGNTPRRQADLIYSLMARYSYDKGAAGVSFIGTTDAYAQDNNDLKFDGYTQVNAFVSYDLSENLNLALNVNNLFDTVGITEAEEGSVPENDIIRARTINGRTTSVTLKYAFN
;
A
#
# COMPACT_ATOMS: atom_id res chain seq x y z
N MET A 1 31.33 19.45 15.85
CA MET A 1 32.13 18.94 14.75
C MET A 1 32.80 17.65 15.19
N THR A 2 32.18 16.54 14.94
CA THR A 2 32.80 15.21 14.91
C THR A 2 31.91 14.34 14.02
N THR A 3 32.31 14.22 12.77
CA THR A 3 31.66 13.44 11.72
C THR A 3 31.96 11.96 11.93
N HIS A 4 30.94 11.18 12.24
CA HIS A 4 31.00 9.72 12.18
C HIS A 4 30.68 9.23 10.74
N HIS A 5 31.72 9.10 9.92
CA HIS A 5 31.67 8.42 8.62
C HIS A 5 32.13 6.97 8.76
N THR A 6 31.24 6.05 9.14
CA THR A 6 31.67 4.64 9.30
C THR A 6 30.83 3.56 8.59
N PRO A 7 29.68 3.79 7.94
CA PRO A 7 29.03 2.71 7.20
C PRO A 7 29.41 2.56 5.72
N LEU A 8 29.96 3.60 5.07
CA LEU A 8 30.28 3.49 3.63
C LEU A 8 31.45 2.56 3.29
N TYR A 9 32.40 2.38 4.19
CA TYR A 9 33.59 1.54 3.93
C TYR A 9 33.33 0.03 3.97
N LEU A 10 32.30 -0.41 4.68
CA LEU A 10 31.93 -1.85 4.73
C LEU A 10 31.23 -2.32 3.46
N ILE A 11 30.42 -1.45 2.84
CA ILE A 11 29.69 -1.77 1.58
C ILE A 11 30.68 -1.80 0.41
N SER A 12 31.65 -0.88 0.38
CA SER A 12 32.71 -0.87 -0.64
C SER A 12 33.65 -2.09 -0.54
N ALA A 13 33.87 -2.62 0.66
CA ALA A 13 34.70 -3.79 0.88
C ALA A 13 34.01 -5.10 0.46
N LEU A 14 32.68 -5.21 0.59
CA LEU A 14 31.90 -6.36 0.09
C LEU A 14 31.86 -6.37 -1.44
N ALA A 15 31.67 -5.23 -2.08
CA ALA A 15 31.68 -5.11 -3.56
C ALA A 15 33.03 -5.51 -4.17
N LEU A 16 34.13 -5.20 -3.49
CA LEU A 16 35.48 -5.58 -3.95
C LEU A 16 35.81 -7.08 -3.70
N ALA A 17 35.20 -7.72 -2.71
CA ALA A 17 35.46 -9.12 -2.40
C ALA A 17 34.76 -10.08 -3.38
N VAL A 18 33.66 -9.67 -4.00
CA VAL A 18 32.89 -10.49 -4.95
C VAL A 18 33.48 -10.42 -6.36
N SER A 19 34.22 -9.36 -6.71
CA SER A 19 34.76 -9.11 -8.06
C SER A 19 35.95 -9.99 -8.51
N GLN A 20 36.39 -10.95 -7.71
CA GLN A 20 37.60 -11.73 -8.01
C GLN A 20 37.37 -13.15 -8.54
N GLY A 21 36.19 -13.52 -8.94
CA GLY A 21 35.92 -14.94 -9.19
C GLY A 21 35.00 -15.35 -10.34
N VAL A 22 34.91 -14.68 -11.48
CA VAL A 22 34.21 -15.28 -12.64
C VAL A 22 34.87 -14.89 -13.98
N HIS A 23 35.26 -15.89 -14.76
CA HIS A 23 35.63 -15.75 -16.17
C HIS A 23 34.43 -16.04 -17.07
N ALA A 24 34.29 -15.20 -18.10
CA ALA A 24 33.21 -15.16 -19.08
C ALA A 24 33.11 -16.40 -19.99
N GLN A 25 31.91 -16.71 -20.42
CA GLN A 25 31.61 -17.48 -21.63
C GLN A 25 30.43 -16.88 -22.42
N ASP A 26 30.60 -16.94 -23.69
CA ASP A 26 30.12 -16.28 -24.89
C ASP A 26 28.62 -16.05 -25.18
N GLU A 27 28.44 -14.99 -26.00
CA GLU A 27 27.25 -14.47 -26.68
C GLU A 27 26.45 -15.47 -27.47
N GLN A 28 25.12 -15.56 -27.26
CA GLN A 28 24.11 -15.78 -28.34
C GLN A 28 22.63 -15.73 -27.85
N GLU A 29 22.15 -14.80 -27.03
CA GLU A 29 20.75 -14.79 -26.59
C GLU A 29 19.89 -13.56 -26.88
N THR A 30 20.38 -12.54 -27.57
CA THR A 30 19.68 -11.25 -27.69
C THR A 30 18.47 -11.24 -28.66
N LYS A 31 18.15 -12.33 -29.34
CA LYS A 31 17.02 -12.41 -30.30
C LYS A 31 15.84 -13.26 -29.84
N VAL A 32 15.92 -13.94 -28.73
CA VAL A 32 14.87 -14.85 -28.26
C VAL A 32 13.90 -14.19 -27.26
N GLN A 33 14.33 -13.12 -26.57
CA GLN A 33 13.54 -12.44 -25.54
C GLN A 33 12.24 -11.78 -26.06
N ALA A 34 12.20 -11.28 -27.28
CA ALA A 34 11.00 -10.66 -27.84
C ALA A 34 9.82 -11.65 -28.04
N LYS A 35 10.08 -12.94 -28.15
CA LYS A 35 9.03 -13.97 -28.29
C LYS A 35 8.53 -14.56 -26.99
N GLN A 36 9.32 -14.52 -25.91
CA GLN A 36 8.97 -15.09 -24.61
C GLN A 36 7.94 -14.26 -23.82
N GLY A 37 7.86 -12.95 -24.05
CA GLY A 37 6.90 -12.05 -23.33
C GLY A 37 5.42 -12.30 -23.64
N LEU A 38 5.09 -13.15 -24.59
CA LEU A 38 3.69 -13.41 -25.01
C LEU A 38 3.10 -14.73 -24.47
N GLU A 39 3.90 -15.61 -23.86
CA GLU A 39 3.43 -16.85 -23.22
C GLU A 39 3.73 -16.83 -21.71
N THR A 40 3.09 -15.94 -20.99
CA THR A 40 3.27 -15.87 -19.55
C THR A 40 2.41 -16.90 -18.85
N ILE A 41 3.06 -17.73 -18.02
CA ILE A 41 2.38 -18.69 -17.15
C ILE A 41 1.95 -17.92 -15.89
N VAL A 42 0.70 -18.07 -15.50
CA VAL A 42 0.12 -17.51 -14.29
C VAL A 42 0.01 -18.58 -13.23
N VAL A 43 0.39 -18.25 -12.02
CA VAL A 43 0.31 -19.14 -10.86
C VAL A 43 -0.60 -18.60 -9.75
N THR A 44 -0.85 -17.29 -9.72
CA THR A 44 -1.66 -16.64 -8.69
C THR A 44 -3.15 -16.85 -8.99
N GLY A 45 -3.92 -17.27 -7.98
CA GLY A 45 -5.39 -17.30 -8.00
C GLY A 45 -6.02 -18.20 -9.07
N VAL A 46 -5.26 -19.14 -9.62
CA VAL A 46 -5.76 -20.13 -10.58
C VAL A 46 -5.63 -21.53 -10.00
N PRO A 47 -6.63 -22.42 -10.22
CA PRO A 47 -6.59 -23.80 -9.71
C PRO A 47 -5.41 -24.61 -10.24
N ARG A 48 -4.95 -24.27 -11.43
CA ARG A 48 -3.84 -24.91 -12.14
C ARG A 48 -3.02 -23.85 -12.86
N ARG A 49 -1.71 -24.03 -12.92
CA ARG A 49 -0.83 -23.20 -13.78
C ARG A 49 -1.37 -23.17 -15.20
N THR A 50 -1.60 -21.98 -15.73
CA THR A 50 -2.19 -21.76 -17.04
C THR A 50 -1.54 -20.57 -17.72
N THR A 51 -1.66 -20.47 -19.04
CA THR A 51 -1.24 -19.27 -19.75
C THR A 51 -2.33 -18.18 -19.65
N ILE A 52 -1.94 -16.92 -19.79
CA ILE A 52 -2.91 -15.81 -19.83
C ILE A 52 -4.00 -16.08 -20.89
N MET A 53 -3.63 -16.61 -22.08
CA MET A 53 -4.58 -16.91 -23.15
C MET A 53 -5.60 -18.00 -22.77
N ALA A 54 -5.21 -18.99 -21.97
CA ALA A 54 -6.09 -20.10 -21.57
C ALA A 54 -6.87 -19.83 -20.27
N SER A 55 -6.54 -18.76 -19.56
CA SER A 55 -7.22 -18.34 -18.33
C SER A 55 -8.61 -17.78 -18.63
N SER A 56 -9.59 -18.11 -17.80
CA SER A 56 -10.95 -17.54 -17.79
C SER A 56 -11.10 -16.34 -16.87
N SER A 57 -9.98 -15.66 -16.54
CA SER A 57 -9.93 -14.48 -15.65
C SER A 57 -9.11 -13.35 -16.26
N SER A 58 -9.33 -12.14 -15.77
CA SER A 58 -8.47 -10.99 -16.04
C SER A 58 -7.20 -11.08 -15.20
N VAL A 59 -6.09 -11.42 -15.84
CA VAL A 59 -4.79 -11.62 -15.19
C VAL A 59 -3.74 -10.79 -15.90
N SER A 60 -2.89 -10.12 -15.14
CA SER A 60 -1.69 -9.45 -15.63
C SER A 60 -0.47 -9.99 -14.90
N SER A 61 0.66 -10.06 -15.61
CA SER A 61 1.95 -10.46 -15.08
C SER A 61 3.01 -9.49 -15.59
N LEU A 62 3.67 -8.80 -14.68
CA LEU A 62 4.65 -7.76 -14.95
C LEU A 62 6.01 -8.17 -14.40
N SER A 63 7.02 -8.30 -15.28
CA SER A 63 8.40 -8.48 -14.81
C SER A 63 8.92 -7.20 -14.14
N LEU A 64 9.95 -7.33 -13.31
CA LEU A 64 10.57 -6.16 -12.66
C LEU A 64 11.07 -5.15 -13.71
N GLU A 65 11.66 -5.62 -14.82
CA GLU A 65 12.12 -4.75 -15.93
C GLU A 65 10.98 -3.91 -16.53
N GLN A 66 9.78 -4.49 -16.63
CA GLN A 66 8.60 -3.78 -17.13
C GLN A 66 8.11 -2.72 -16.15
N VAL A 67 8.20 -3.00 -14.86
CA VAL A 67 7.87 -2.06 -13.79
C VAL A 67 8.86 -0.89 -13.75
N GLU A 68 10.16 -1.16 -13.95
CA GLU A 68 11.23 -0.15 -13.96
C GLU A 68 11.02 0.94 -15.04
N VAL A 69 10.33 0.65 -16.15
CA VAL A 69 9.99 1.66 -17.18
C VAL A 69 9.14 2.81 -16.61
N SER A 70 8.29 2.52 -15.62
CA SER A 70 7.49 3.55 -14.95
C SER A 70 8.26 4.33 -13.88
N THR A 71 9.49 3.94 -13.59
CA THR A 71 10.39 4.52 -12.57
C THR A 71 9.71 4.68 -11.20
N PRO A 72 9.06 3.64 -10.63
CA PRO A 72 8.33 3.77 -9.37
C PRO A 72 9.30 3.98 -8.20
N ARG A 73 8.94 4.88 -7.29
CA ARG A 73 9.70 5.17 -6.05
C ARG A 73 9.15 4.40 -4.85
N SER A 74 7.89 3.96 -4.92
CA SER A 74 7.24 3.18 -3.88
C SER A 74 6.52 1.96 -4.45
N THR A 75 6.17 1.02 -3.59
CA THR A 75 5.38 -0.17 -3.95
C THR A 75 4.04 0.21 -4.57
N ALA A 76 3.34 1.20 -4.01
CA ALA A 76 2.05 1.64 -4.52
C ALA A 76 2.14 2.36 -5.88
N GLU A 77 3.25 3.06 -6.17
CA GLU A 77 3.49 3.63 -7.50
C GLU A 77 3.60 2.53 -8.57
N ALA A 78 4.19 1.38 -8.23
CA ALA A 78 4.25 0.25 -9.14
C ALA A 78 2.86 -0.36 -9.45
N PHE A 79 1.90 -0.23 -8.55
CA PHE A 79 0.53 -0.74 -8.79
C PHE A 79 -0.25 0.11 -9.79
N ARG A 80 0.13 1.37 -10.02
CA ARG A 80 -0.56 2.28 -10.95
C ARG A 80 -0.48 1.86 -12.42
N ILE A 81 0.42 0.96 -12.76
CA ILE A 81 0.52 0.40 -14.13
C ILE A 81 -0.27 -0.91 -14.29
N ILE A 82 -0.97 -1.40 -13.26
CA ILE A 82 -1.81 -2.60 -13.33
C ILE A 82 -3.21 -2.17 -13.79
N PRO A 83 -3.75 -2.76 -14.88
CA PRO A 83 -5.10 -2.45 -15.33
C PRO A 83 -6.14 -2.64 -14.21
N GLY A 84 -7.16 -1.81 -14.15
CA GLY A 84 -8.24 -1.91 -13.17
C GLY A 84 -7.88 -1.58 -11.72
N VAL A 85 -6.58 -1.40 -11.42
CA VAL A 85 -6.12 -1.06 -10.07
C VAL A 85 -5.91 0.45 -9.95
N ARG A 86 -6.65 1.07 -9.05
CA ARG A 86 -6.41 2.42 -8.58
C ARG A 86 -5.52 2.37 -7.35
N ALA A 87 -4.33 2.93 -7.42
CA ALA A 87 -3.43 3.07 -6.30
C ALA A 87 -3.11 4.55 -6.08
N GLU A 88 -3.60 5.12 -4.99
CA GLU A 88 -3.28 6.47 -4.56
C GLU A 88 -1.96 6.43 -3.76
N SER A 89 -0.85 6.51 -4.48
CA SER A 89 0.51 6.36 -3.95
C SER A 89 1.04 7.62 -3.24
N THR A 90 0.17 8.42 -2.68
CA THR A 90 0.47 9.75 -2.13
C THR A 90 0.75 9.73 -0.62
N GLY A 91 0.67 8.56 0.02
CA GLY A 91 0.97 8.36 1.43
C GLY A 91 2.46 8.19 1.76
N GLY A 92 3.35 8.19 0.77
CA GLY A 92 4.77 7.86 0.92
C GLY A 92 5.08 6.42 0.54
N GLU A 93 5.91 5.74 1.34
CA GLU A 93 6.31 4.34 1.09
C GLU A 93 5.26 3.30 1.52
N GLY A 94 4.15 3.73 2.06
CA GLY A 94 3.01 2.94 2.48
C GLY A 94 1.81 3.84 2.74
N ASN A 95 0.76 3.29 3.36
CA ASN A 95 -0.49 4.00 3.62
C ASN A 95 -1.16 4.52 2.35
N ALA A 96 -1.04 3.74 1.27
CA ALA A 96 -1.74 4.00 0.01
C ALA A 96 -3.20 3.55 0.10
N ASN A 97 -4.07 4.24 -0.63
CA ASN A 97 -5.45 3.81 -0.84
C ASN A 97 -5.50 3.00 -2.12
N ILE A 98 -5.90 1.74 -2.03
CA ILE A 98 -5.86 0.80 -3.16
C ILE A 98 -7.25 0.20 -3.39
N ALA A 99 -7.78 0.40 -4.58
CA ALA A 99 -9.07 -0.14 -5.00
C ALA A 99 -8.98 -0.80 -6.39
N VAL A 100 -9.98 -1.57 -6.76
CA VAL A 100 -10.04 -2.28 -8.04
C VAL A 100 -11.44 -2.17 -8.62
N ARG A 101 -11.54 -1.90 -9.93
CA ARG A 101 -12.79 -1.96 -10.71
C ARG A 101 -13.97 -1.18 -10.12
N GLY A 102 -13.73 0.00 -9.57
CA GLY A 102 -14.77 0.83 -8.98
C GLY A 102 -15.31 0.36 -7.64
N LEU A 103 -14.75 -0.70 -7.05
CA LEU A 103 -15.02 -1.03 -5.66
C LEU A 103 -14.57 0.11 -4.75
N PRO A 104 -15.25 0.37 -3.62
CA PRO A 104 -14.99 1.52 -2.78
C PRO A 104 -13.54 1.59 -2.31
N VAL A 105 -12.99 2.82 -2.31
CA VAL A 105 -11.65 3.07 -1.79
C VAL A 105 -11.73 3.32 -0.28
N ALA A 106 -10.95 2.59 0.51
CA ALA A 106 -10.81 2.85 1.93
C ALA A 106 -9.77 3.95 2.19
N SER A 107 -9.84 4.62 3.31
CA SER A 107 -8.76 5.47 3.80
C SER A 107 -7.68 4.62 4.45
N GLY A 108 -6.63 4.38 3.68
CA GLY A 108 -5.53 3.48 4.01
C GLY A 108 -5.82 2.02 3.66
N GLY A 109 -4.97 1.48 2.79
CA GLY A 109 -4.92 0.07 2.46
C GLY A 109 -5.78 -0.40 1.30
N ALA A 110 -5.88 -1.71 1.22
CA ALA A 110 -6.57 -2.45 0.17
C ALA A 110 -7.74 -3.24 0.78
N LYS A 111 -8.93 -2.66 0.81
CA LYS A 111 -10.09 -3.27 1.48
C LYS A 111 -10.56 -4.55 0.80
N PHE A 112 -10.80 -4.53 -0.51
CA PHE A 112 -11.33 -5.64 -1.29
C PHE A 112 -10.27 -6.40 -2.10
N LEU A 113 -9.01 -5.98 -2.00
CA LEU A 113 -7.89 -6.55 -2.73
C LEU A 113 -6.83 -7.03 -1.74
N GLN A 114 -6.29 -8.23 -1.94
CA GLN A 114 -5.26 -8.78 -1.05
C GLN A 114 -3.87 -8.61 -1.65
N LEU A 115 -2.95 -8.07 -0.85
CA LEU A 115 -1.53 -8.02 -1.16
C LEU A 115 -0.84 -9.29 -0.67
N GLN A 116 -0.10 -9.95 -1.55
CA GLN A 116 0.57 -11.21 -1.26
C GLN A 116 2.07 -11.14 -1.59
N GLU A 117 2.85 -11.95 -0.87
CA GLU A 117 4.21 -12.33 -1.23
C GLU A 117 4.27 -13.87 -1.32
N ASP A 118 4.71 -14.39 -2.47
CA ASP A 118 4.83 -15.81 -2.77
C ASP A 118 3.53 -16.62 -2.50
N GLY A 119 2.38 -16.00 -2.78
CA GLY A 119 1.07 -16.61 -2.67
C GLY A 119 0.45 -16.65 -1.27
N LEU A 120 1.06 -15.98 -0.29
CA LEU A 120 0.50 -15.81 1.05
C LEU A 120 0.23 -14.33 1.34
N PRO A 121 -0.87 -13.97 2.04
CA PRO A 121 -1.20 -12.58 2.37
C PRO A 121 -0.09 -11.92 3.19
N VAL A 122 0.28 -10.68 2.87
CA VAL A 122 1.17 -9.86 3.71
C VAL A 122 0.50 -9.63 5.06
N MET A 123 -0.77 -9.25 5.03
CA MET A 123 -1.70 -9.17 6.15
C MET A 123 -3.00 -9.83 5.74
N GLN A 124 -3.69 -10.48 6.68
CA GLN A 124 -5.01 -11.09 6.42
C GLN A 124 -6.08 -10.02 6.13
N PHE A 125 -5.98 -8.87 6.79
CA PHE A 125 -6.83 -7.69 6.58
C PHE A 125 -5.99 -6.57 5.98
N GLY A 126 -6.35 -6.12 4.78
CA GLY A 126 -5.54 -5.19 3.99
C GLY A 126 -5.67 -3.72 4.39
N ASP A 127 -6.70 -3.36 5.15
CA ASP A 127 -7.12 -1.99 5.46
C ASP A 127 -7.16 -1.67 6.96
N VAL A 128 -6.35 -2.36 7.77
CA VAL A 128 -6.18 -2.02 9.19
C VAL A 128 -5.77 -0.56 9.32
N ALA A 129 -6.47 0.21 10.14
CA ALA A 129 -6.22 1.63 10.30
C ALA A 129 -4.80 1.91 10.79
N PHE A 130 -3.99 2.67 10.02
CA PHE A 130 -2.57 2.98 10.27
C PHE A 130 -1.63 1.77 10.33
N GLY A 131 -2.14 0.57 10.03
CA GLY A 131 -1.41 -0.69 9.97
C GLY A 131 -1.77 -1.50 8.73
N ASN A 132 -2.10 -0.84 7.62
CA ASN A 132 -2.53 -1.46 6.39
C ASN A 132 -1.40 -2.23 5.68
N ALA A 133 -1.77 -3.22 4.88
CA ALA A 133 -0.86 -4.26 4.36
C ALA A 133 0.33 -3.73 3.54
N ASP A 134 0.15 -2.64 2.78
CA ASP A 134 1.21 -2.06 1.95
C ASP A 134 2.34 -1.41 2.76
N ILE A 135 2.12 -1.06 4.03
CA ILE A 135 3.17 -0.57 4.93
C ILE A 135 4.25 -1.64 5.14
N PHE A 136 3.88 -2.92 5.14
CA PHE A 136 4.77 -4.06 5.42
C PHE A 136 5.36 -4.73 4.18
N MET A 137 5.18 -4.10 3.01
CA MET A 137 5.62 -4.61 1.70
C MET A 137 6.52 -3.61 0.99
N ARG A 138 7.64 -4.07 0.44
CA ARG A 138 8.57 -3.23 -0.33
C ARG A 138 8.92 -3.88 -1.66
N LEU A 139 8.92 -3.08 -2.71
CA LEU A 139 9.45 -3.47 -4.01
C LEU A 139 10.98 -3.29 -4.02
N ASP A 140 11.69 -4.36 -4.37
CA ASP A 140 13.14 -4.38 -4.55
C ASP A 140 13.56 -5.42 -5.60
N ASN A 141 14.85 -5.55 -5.84
CA ASN A 141 15.41 -6.45 -6.84
C ASN A 141 15.22 -7.96 -6.53
N THR A 142 14.67 -8.33 -5.37
CA THR A 142 14.33 -9.72 -5.05
C THR A 142 13.04 -10.20 -5.70
N VAL A 143 12.24 -9.28 -6.23
CA VAL A 143 10.99 -9.57 -6.93
C VAL A 143 11.31 -9.98 -8.37
N GLN A 144 10.79 -11.12 -8.80
CA GLN A 144 10.88 -11.59 -10.18
C GLN A 144 9.73 -11.04 -11.02
N THR A 145 8.51 -11.13 -10.47
CA THR A 145 7.27 -10.83 -11.20
C THR A 145 6.21 -10.32 -10.23
N ILE A 146 5.40 -9.38 -10.69
CA ILE A 146 4.16 -8.97 -10.02
C ILE A 146 3.00 -9.57 -10.81
N GLU A 147 2.25 -10.49 -10.20
CA GLU A 147 1.01 -11.01 -10.77
C GLU A 147 -0.19 -10.32 -10.13
N SER A 148 -1.17 -9.99 -10.97
CA SER A 148 -2.45 -9.43 -10.51
C SER A 148 -3.61 -10.19 -11.11
N ILE A 149 -4.54 -10.59 -10.27
CA ILE A 149 -5.86 -11.09 -10.68
C ILE A 149 -6.89 -10.09 -10.22
N ARG A 150 -7.76 -9.69 -11.12
CA ARG A 150 -8.86 -8.78 -10.85
C ARG A 150 -10.18 -9.52 -10.95
N GLY A 151 -10.98 -9.44 -9.89
CA GLY A 151 -12.29 -10.11 -9.81
C GLY A 151 -12.22 -11.62 -9.62
N GLY A 152 -13.26 -12.22 -9.95
CA GLY A 152 -13.67 -13.62 -10.08
C GLY A 152 -12.97 -14.69 -9.28
N SER A 153 -11.87 -15.23 -9.80
CA SER A 153 -11.18 -16.34 -9.15
C SER A 153 -10.43 -15.94 -7.87
N ALA A 154 -10.17 -14.65 -7.66
CA ALA A 154 -9.57 -14.16 -6.42
C ALA A 154 -10.42 -14.51 -5.21
N SER A 155 -11.75 -14.41 -5.33
CA SER A 155 -12.71 -14.65 -4.24
C SER A 155 -12.65 -16.06 -3.64
N THR A 156 -12.18 -17.04 -4.39
CA THR A 156 -12.05 -18.43 -3.94
C THR A 156 -10.61 -18.86 -3.70
N SER A 157 -9.65 -18.11 -4.24
CA SER A 157 -8.21 -18.40 -4.13
C SER A 157 -7.61 -17.89 -2.83
N ALA A 158 -8.18 -16.84 -2.25
CA ALA A 158 -7.73 -16.26 -0.99
C ALA A 158 -8.93 -15.82 -0.14
N SER A 159 -8.76 -15.77 1.18
CA SER A 159 -9.72 -15.15 2.10
C SER A 159 -9.63 -13.63 1.97
N ASN A 160 -10.75 -12.92 2.17
CA ASN A 160 -10.80 -11.45 2.19
C ASN A 160 -10.30 -10.77 0.90
N ALA A 161 -10.43 -11.45 -0.26
CA ALA A 161 -9.93 -10.95 -1.54
C ALA A 161 -11.00 -10.94 -2.65
N PRO A 162 -12.25 -10.50 -2.38
CA PRO A 162 -13.32 -10.62 -3.39
C PRO A 162 -13.07 -9.78 -4.63
N GLY A 163 -12.36 -8.66 -4.53
CA GLY A 163 -12.04 -7.76 -5.65
C GLY A 163 -10.79 -8.15 -6.44
N GLY A 164 -9.81 -8.82 -5.82
CA GLY A 164 -8.58 -9.18 -6.51
C GLY A 164 -7.40 -9.53 -5.61
N ILE A 165 -6.29 -9.89 -6.26
CA ILE A 165 -5.02 -10.21 -5.62
C ILE A 165 -3.90 -9.50 -6.39
N ILE A 166 -2.94 -8.90 -5.67
CA ILE A 166 -1.63 -8.53 -6.20
C ILE A 166 -0.58 -9.34 -5.47
N ASN A 167 0.20 -10.14 -6.18
CA ASN A 167 1.17 -11.07 -5.61
C ASN A 167 2.58 -10.78 -6.13
N PHE A 168 3.52 -10.55 -5.22
CA PHE A 168 4.95 -10.48 -5.53
C PHE A 168 5.55 -11.87 -5.50
N ILE A 169 6.07 -12.31 -6.63
CA ILE A 169 6.77 -13.58 -6.77
C ILE A 169 8.26 -13.31 -6.65
N SER A 170 8.90 -13.96 -5.69
CA SER A 170 10.32 -13.79 -5.41
C SER A 170 11.20 -14.57 -6.38
N LYS A 171 12.38 -14.02 -6.71
CA LYS A 171 13.47 -14.76 -7.35
C LYS A 171 13.90 -15.92 -6.46
N ASN A 172 14.32 -17.02 -7.06
CA ASN A 172 14.57 -18.29 -6.34
C ASN A 172 15.93 -18.93 -6.66
N GLY A 173 16.80 -18.25 -7.42
CA GLY A 173 18.11 -18.74 -7.80
C GLY A 173 18.09 -19.83 -8.90
N GLU A 174 16.97 -20.01 -9.60
CA GLU A 174 16.87 -20.94 -10.74
C GLU A 174 17.74 -20.49 -11.93
N ASN A 175 17.79 -19.20 -12.16
CA ASN A 175 18.72 -18.58 -13.10
C ASN A 175 19.83 -17.90 -12.28
N GLU A 176 21.09 -18.18 -12.64
CA GLU A 176 22.19 -17.43 -12.06
C GLU A 176 22.07 -15.98 -12.46
N SER A 177 22.01 -15.12 -11.48
CA SER A 177 21.93 -13.68 -11.67
C SER A 177 22.39 -12.94 -10.42
N GLY A 178 22.91 -11.75 -10.59
CA GLY A 178 23.25 -10.88 -9.50
C GLY A 178 23.39 -9.44 -9.93
N SER A 179 23.05 -8.52 -9.05
CA SER A 179 23.24 -7.10 -9.31
C SER A 179 23.40 -6.29 -8.01
N VAL A 180 24.09 -5.18 -8.14
CA VAL A 180 24.12 -4.11 -7.14
C VAL A 180 23.85 -2.82 -7.88
N SER A 181 22.88 -2.04 -7.40
CA SER A 181 22.56 -0.73 -7.94
C SER A 181 22.46 0.31 -6.84
N THR A 182 22.99 1.50 -7.11
CA THR A 182 22.85 2.65 -6.19
C THR A 182 22.17 3.79 -6.92
N THR A 183 21.09 4.26 -6.35
CA THR A 183 20.31 5.40 -6.81
C THR A 183 20.51 6.58 -5.88
N VAL A 184 20.83 7.75 -6.44
CA VAL A 184 21.03 9.00 -5.71
C VAL A 184 20.09 10.06 -6.27
N GLY A 185 19.33 10.72 -5.39
CA GLY A 185 18.57 11.93 -5.75
C GLY A 185 19.50 13.06 -6.13
N LEU A 186 19.15 13.83 -7.17
CA LEU A 186 19.94 14.98 -7.64
C LEU A 186 19.34 16.30 -7.17
N ASP A 187 18.04 16.35 -6.99
CA ASP A 187 17.26 17.50 -6.54
C ASP A 187 16.51 17.26 -5.22
N TYR A 188 16.73 16.10 -4.59
CA TYR A 188 16.23 15.75 -3.26
C TYR A 188 17.23 14.83 -2.54
N ASP A 189 17.22 14.84 -1.20
CA ASP A 189 18.14 14.02 -0.41
C ASP A 189 17.66 12.58 -0.32
N SER A 190 18.27 11.68 -1.09
CA SER A 190 18.03 10.25 -1.05
C SER A 190 19.19 9.46 -1.62
N VAL A 191 19.60 8.41 -0.91
CA VAL A 191 20.51 7.38 -1.40
C VAL A 191 19.91 6.02 -1.09
N ARG A 192 19.74 5.19 -2.12
CA ARG A 192 19.26 3.80 -2.00
C ARG A 192 20.22 2.87 -2.74
N THR A 193 20.60 1.78 -2.09
CA THR A 193 21.39 0.71 -2.72
C THR A 193 20.58 -0.58 -2.64
N ASP A 194 20.26 -1.13 -3.81
CA ASP A 194 19.64 -2.45 -3.97
C ASP A 194 20.70 -3.47 -4.35
N PHE A 195 20.56 -4.69 -3.87
CA PHE A 195 21.48 -5.79 -4.15
C PHE A 195 20.71 -7.11 -4.24
N GLU A 196 21.19 -8.01 -5.09
CA GLU A 196 20.66 -9.37 -5.15
C GLU A 196 21.68 -10.31 -5.77
N TYR A 197 21.62 -11.59 -5.37
CA TYR A 197 22.36 -12.67 -6.01
C TYR A 197 21.67 -14.02 -5.79
N GLY A 198 21.63 -14.83 -6.85
CA GLY A 198 21.08 -16.17 -6.78
C GLY A 198 21.75 -17.11 -7.75
N THR A 199 21.98 -18.36 -7.34
CA THR A 199 22.58 -19.41 -8.15
C THR A 199 22.35 -20.79 -7.55
N TYR A 200 22.79 -21.83 -8.26
CA TYR A 200 22.89 -23.20 -7.75
C TYR A 200 24.15 -23.39 -6.90
N LEU A 201 23.98 -23.94 -5.68
CA LEU A 201 25.08 -24.40 -4.83
C LEU A 201 25.53 -25.81 -5.20
N THR A 202 24.59 -26.62 -5.64
CA THR A 202 24.78 -27.98 -6.17
C THR A 202 23.71 -28.23 -7.24
N ASP A 203 23.82 -29.33 -7.97
CA ASP A 203 22.81 -29.69 -9.01
C ASP A 203 21.36 -29.71 -8.53
N SER A 204 21.14 -29.70 -7.23
CA SER A 204 19.79 -29.78 -6.63
C SER A 204 19.54 -28.83 -5.46
N VAL A 205 20.46 -27.91 -5.18
CA VAL A 205 20.28 -26.89 -4.14
C VAL A 205 20.62 -25.54 -4.73
N ARG A 206 19.67 -24.63 -4.71
CA ARG A 206 19.83 -23.24 -5.15
C ARG A 206 19.41 -22.28 -4.07
N PHE A 207 19.90 -21.07 -4.14
CA PHE A 207 19.53 -20.00 -3.22
C PHE A 207 19.36 -18.67 -3.96
N HIS A 208 18.67 -17.78 -3.31
CA HIS A 208 18.64 -16.37 -3.67
C HIS A 208 18.68 -15.52 -2.39
N VAL A 209 19.41 -14.43 -2.43
CA VAL A 209 19.48 -13.41 -1.36
C VAL A 209 19.53 -12.03 -1.99
N GLY A 210 18.81 -11.09 -1.39
CA GLY A 210 18.83 -9.71 -1.86
C GLY A 210 18.02 -8.80 -0.94
N GLY A 211 17.92 -7.54 -1.35
CA GLY A 211 17.22 -6.51 -0.61
C GLY A 211 17.75 -5.12 -0.95
N PHE A 212 17.51 -4.19 -0.05
CA PHE A 212 18.00 -2.82 -0.18
C PHE A 212 18.35 -2.20 1.18
N VAL A 213 19.12 -1.13 1.11
CA VAL A 213 19.33 -0.18 2.20
C VAL A 213 19.17 1.23 1.66
N ARG A 214 18.58 2.14 2.46
CA ARG A 214 18.39 3.53 2.07
C ARG A 214 18.52 4.49 3.23
N GLN A 215 18.82 5.75 2.89
CA GLN A 215 18.72 6.88 3.80
C GLN A 215 18.52 8.18 3.01
N GLY A 216 17.92 9.16 3.67
CA GLY A 216 17.70 10.50 3.16
C GLY A 216 16.44 11.14 3.70
N GLU A 217 16.10 12.30 3.21
CA GLU A 217 14.88 13.02 3.56
C GLU A 217 13.71 12.57 2.70
N GLY A 218 13.98 12.21 1.44
CA GLY A 218 12.95 11.83 0.47
C GLY A 218 12.52 13.00 -0.41
N PRO A 219 11.43 12.82 -1.20
CA PRO A 219 11.02 13.79 -2.21
C PRO A 219 10.35 15.06 -1.64
N ARG A 220 10.03 15.09 -0.36
CA ARG A 220 9.44 16.25 0.32
C ARG A 220 10.28 16.61 1.54
N GLU A 221 10.40 17.92 1.80
CA GLU A 221 11.19 18.44 2.89
C GLU A 221 10.55 18.14 4.25
N THR A 222 11.37 17.66 5.18
CA THR A 222 10.98 17.36 6.57
C THR A 222 11.91 18.01 7.59
N GLY A 223 13.08 18.55 7.14
CA GLY A 223 14.13 19.12 7.97
C GLY A 223 15.03 18.08 8.66
N TYR A 224 14.88 16.78 8.36
CA TYR A 224 15.69 15.71 8.95
C TYR A 224 15.68 14.44 8.08
N THR A 225 16.65 13.55 8.32
CA THR A 225 16.67 12.22 7.66
C THR A 225 15.46 11.40 8.09
N SER A 226 14.42 11.40 7.27
CA SER A 226 13.13 10.78 7.55
C SER A 226 13.00 9.38 6.96
N ASN A 227 13.69 9.07 5.85
CA ASN A 227 13.77 7.75 5.26
C ASN A 227 15.09 7.09 5.70
N LYS A 228 15.00 5.93 6.36
CA LYS A 228 16.19 5.20 6.78
C LYS A 228 15.85 3.76 7.12
N GLY A 229 16.56 2.83 6.52
CA GLY A 229 16.40 1.42 6.82
C GLY A 229 16.65 0.54 5.62
N GLY A 230 15.92 -0.57 5.53
CA GLY A 230 16.05 -1.50 4.43
C GLY A 230 15.32 -2.82 4.64
N GLN A 231 15.51 -3.69 3.67
CA GLN A 231 14.95 -5.04 3.65
C GLN A 231 16.03 -6.04 3.24
N ILE A 232 15.97 -7.22 3.79
CA ILE A 232 16.67 -8.39 3.28
C ILE A 232 15.69 -9.55 3.12
N LYS A 233 15.74 -10.23 1.98
CA LYS A 233 15.02 -11.47 1.70
C LYS A 233 16.01 -12.53 1.27
N ALA A 234 15.79 -13.77 1.74
CA ALA A 234 16.61 -14.92 1.35
C ALA A 234 15.73 -16.16 1.20
N ASN A 235 16.06 -16.99 0.25
CA ASN A 235 15.47 -18.32 0.14
C ASN A 235 16.51 -19.37 -0.24
N LEU A 236 16.24 -20.61 0.16
CA LEU A 236 17.02 -21.80 -0.14
C LEU A 236 16.07 -22.89 -0.63
N THR A 237 16.27 -23.36 -1.83
CA THR A 237 15.45 -24.40 -2.45
C THR A 237 16.27 -25.69 -2.61
N LYS A 238 15.70 -26.80 -2.16
CA LYS A 238 16.17 -28.15 -2.45
C LYS A 238 15.21 -28.81 -3.44
N ASP A 239 15.72 -29.13 -4.60
CA ASP A 239 15.01 -29.89 -5.62
C ASP A 239 15.17 -31.41 -5.37
N PHE A 240 14.08 -32.16 -5.60
CA PHE A 240 13.97 -33.62 -5.55
C PHE A 240 13.48 -34.08 -6.91
N GLU A 241 13.54 -35.39 -7.17
CA GLU A 241 13.05 -35.96 -8.46
C GLU A 241 11.58 -35.65 -8.74
N ASN A 242 10.76 -35.56 -7.69
CA ASN A 242 9.31 -35.36 -7.81
C ASN A 242 8.79 -34.07 -7.17
N GLY A 243 9.66 -33.09 -6.89
CA GLY A 243 9.23 -31.84 -6.26
C GLY A 243 10.36 -31.04 -5.66
N TYR A 244 9.99 -30.10 -4.81
CA TYR A 244 10.96 -29.26 -4.09
C TYR A 244 10.44 -28.81 -2.72
N VAL A 245 11.39 -28.41 -1.88
CA VAL A 245 11.15 -27.65 -0.66
C VAL A 245 11.97 -26.38 -0.72
N ARG A 246 11.31 -25.24 -0.50
CA ARG A 246 11.93 -23.92 -0.37
C ARG A 246 11.70 -23.38 1.03
N LEU A 247 12.78 -22.96 1.68
CA LEU A 247 12.76 -22.21 2.92
C LEU A 247 12.98 -20.74 2.58
N TYR A 248 12.33 -19.82 3.29
CA TYR A 248 12.54 -18.38 3.09
C TYR A 248 12.55 -17.60 4.39
N TYR A 249 13.23 -16.48 4.34
CA TYR A 249 13.36 -15.49 5.40
C TYR A 249 13.19 -14.09 4.83
N LYS A 250 12.52 -13.23 5.59
CA LYS A 250 12.41 -11.79 5.35
C LYS A 250 12.69 -11.03 6.64
N HIS A 251 13.50 -9.98 6.52
CA HIS A 251 13.67 -8.95 7.54
C HIS A 251 13.42 -7.59 6.89
N LEU A 252 12.54 -6.78 7.48
CA LEU A 252 12.26 -5.40 7.09
C LEU A 252 12.33 -4.53 8.35
N ASP A 253 13.15 -3.49 8.31
CA ASP A 253 13.16 -2.36 9.27
C ASP A 253 13.48 -1.11 8.44
N ASP A 254 12.43 -0.39 8.03
CA ASP A 254 12.53 0.65 7.02
C ASP A 254 11.57 1.79 7.29
N LYS A 255 12.02 2.78 8.05
CA LYS A 255 11.23 3.96 8.36
C LYS A 255 11.16 4.95 7.20
N SER A 256 9.99 5.59 7.08
CA SER A 256 9.69 6.62 6.09
C SER A 256 8.69 7.62 6.64
N VAL A 257 8.58 8.78 6.01
CA VAL A 257 7.50 9.72 6.34
C VAL A 257 6.16 9.18 5.87
N GLY A 258 5.12 9.32 6.70
CA GLY A 258 3.75 9.21 6.28
C GLY A 258 3.23 10.58 5.81
N TYR A 259 2.98 10.73 4.51
CA TYR A 259 2.36 11.95 4.00
C TYR A 259 0.86 11.91 4.23
N LEU A 260 0.35 12.79 5.06
CA LEU A 260 -1.08 13.00 5.29
C LEU A 260 -1.59 14.18 4.47
N PRO A 261 -2.90 14.46 4.40
CA PRO A 261 -3.43 15.59 3.68
C PRO A 261 -2.81 16.93 4.11
N MET A 262 -2.32 17.70 3.14
CA MET A 262 -1.60 18.96 3.33
C MET A 262 -2.41 20.16 2.82
N PRO A 263 -2.22 21.37 3.39
CA PRO A 263 -2.93 22.56 2.96
C PRO A 263 -2.57 22.99 1.56
N MET A 264 -3.58 23.32 0.76
CA MET A 264 -3.45 23.98 -0.54
C MET A 264 -4.73 24.68 -0.92
N TYR A 265 -4.72 25.54 -1.93
CA TYR A 265 -5.97 26.10 -2.46
C TYR A 265 -6.77 25.05 -3.22
N SER A 266 -8.09 25.19 -3.22
CA SER A 266 -9.01 24.22 -3.85
C SER A 266 -8.80 24.05 -5.36
N ASN A 267 -8.24 25.06 -6.03
CA ASN A 267 -7.87 25.04 -7.44
C ASN A 267 -6.53 24.33 -7.73
N GLY A 268 -5.85 23.81 -6.71
CA GLY A 268 -4.56 23.14 -6.85
C GLY A 268 -3.33 24.04 -6.68
N ASP A 269 -3.51 25.36 -6.48
CA ASP A 269 -2.38 26.28 -6.27
C ASP A 269 -1.75 26.09 -4.88
N SER A 270 -0.44 26.33 -4.80
CA SER A 270 0.32 26.34 -3.56
C SER A 270 -0.01 27.57 -2.71
N ILE A 271 0.02 27.44 -1.40
CA ILE A 271 -0.08 28.56 -0.46
C ILE A 271 1.29 29.25 -0.37
N ALA A 272 1.30 30.58 -0.21
CA ALA A 272 2.55 31.34 -0.10
C ALA A 272 3.43 30.76 1.02
N GLY A 273 4.62 30.27 0.68
CA GLY A 273 5.58 29.66 1.61
C GLY A 273 5.32 28.19 1.94
N PHE A 274 4.32 27.55 1.29
CA PHE A 274 4.04 26.12 1.47
C PHE A 274 3.55 25.48 0.16
N ASP A 275 4.27 24.50 -0.33
CA ASP A 275 3.92 23.72 -1.52
C ASP A 275 3.61 22.27 -1.11
N ALA A 276 2.34 21.86 -1.27
CA ALA A 276 1.88 20.52 -0.89
C ALA A 276 2.53 19.37 -1.69
N GLN A 277 3.27 19.62 -2.76
CA GLN A 277 4.00 18.62 -3.53
C GLN A 277 5.43 18.39 -3.04
N SER A 278 6.04 19.37 -2.39
CA SER A 278 7.44 19.36 -1.94
C SER A 278 7.61 19.58 -0.44
N ASP A 279 6.65 20.21 0.23
CA ASP A 279 6.73 20.55 1.65
C ASP A 279 5.91 19.57 2.52
N THR A 280 6.20 19.58 3.80
CA THR A 280 5.43 18.89 4.84
C THR A 280 5.37 19.73 6.11
N PRO A 281 4.44 19.50 7.06
CA PRO A 281 4.46 20.13 8.38
C PRO A 281 5.56 19.58 9.29
N HIS A 282 6.30 18.55 8.87
CA HIS A 282 7.45 18.06 9.60
C HIS A 282 8.55 19.12 9.64
N SER A 283 9.29 19.18 10.77
CA SER A 283 10.28 20.24 11.01
C SER A 283 11.37 19.74 11.93
N ALA A 284 12.61 20.18 11.69
CA ALA A 284 13.73 19.97 12.61
C ALA A 284 13.48 20.64 13.98
N LEU A 285 12.59 21.63 14.04
CA LEU A 285 12.21 22.33 15.28
C LEU A 285 11.14 21.57 16.09
N PHE A 286 10.48 20.56 15.49
CA PHE A 286 9.45 19.76 16.14
C PHE A 286 9.68 18.27 15.86
N THR A 287 10.47 17.61 16.70
CA THR A 287 10.83 16.18 16.54
C THR A 287 10.42 15.31 17.71
N LYS A 288 10.04 15.91 18.85
CA LYS A 288 9.69 15.18 20.09
C LYS A 288 8.32 15.56 20.57
N THR A 289 7.58 14.57 21.03
CA THR A 289 6.29 14.72 21.70
C THR A 289 6.35 14.11 23.08
N VAL A 290 5.50 14.60 23.99
CA VAL A 290 5.28 14.02 25.31
C VAL A 290 3.81 13.58 25.37
N ARG A 291 3.56 12.36 25.83
CA ARG A 291 2.21 11.76 25.86
C ARG A 291 2.08 10.73 26.98
N LEU A 292 0.88 10.27 27.25
CA LEU A 292 0.67 9.01 27.94
C LEU A 292 0.81 7.85 26.95
N ASN A 293 1.39 6.73 27.37
CA ASN A 293 1.41 5.50 26.57
C ASN A 293 0.13 4.66 26.78
N GLY A 294 0.02 3.47 26.17
CA GLY A 294 -1.13 2.58 26.31
C GLY A 294 -1.45 2.17 27.76
N GLU A 295 -0.49 2.21 28.67
CA GLU A 295 -0.67 1.98 30.12
C GLU A 295 -0.85 3.27 30.94
N ASN A 296 -1.11 4.40 30.29
CA ASN A 296 -1.23 5.73 30.92
C ASN A 296 0.01 6.18 31.68
N GLN A 297 1.21 5.78 31.25
CA GLN A 297 2.47 6.27 31.79
C GLN A 297 3.03 7.39 30.91
N ILE A 298 3.62 8.42 31.54
CA ILE A 298 4.29 9.51 30.82
C ILE A 298 5.43 8.94 29.97
N SER A 299 5.38 9.18 28.68
CA SER A 299 6.35 8.73 27.68
C SER A 299 6.61 9.82 26.64
N SER A 300 7.67 9.64 25.86
CA SER A 300 8.00 10.51 24.72
C SER A 300 7.87 9.77 23.41
N GLY A 301 7.31 10.46 22.40
CA GLY A 301 7.36 10.04 21.00
C GLY A 301 8.51 10.72 20.24
N ASP A 302 8.88 10.15 19.10
CA ASP A 302 9.81 10.76 18.15
C ASP A 302 9.15 10.80 16.77
N LEU A 303 8.83 11.99 16.27
CA LEU A 303 8.19 12.16 14.97
C LEU A 303 9.07 11.65 13.80
N ARG A 304 10.39 11.57 14.02
CA ARG A 304 11.33 11.02 13.04
C ARG A 304 11.24 9.50 12.88
N ASP A 305 10.47 8.81 13.73
CA ASP A 305 10.20 7.40 13.53
C ASP A 305 9.24 7.17 12.34
N GLY A 306 8.34 8.11 12.07
CA GLY A 306 7.48 8.08 10.90
C GLY A 306 6.64 6.79 10.79
N MET A 307 6.42 6.30 9.60
CA MET A 307 5.98 4.93 9.34
C MET A 307 7.19 4.01 9.41
N ASN A 308 7.31 3.22 10.45
CA ASN A 308 8.44 2.31 10.68
C ASN A 308 7.95 0.87 10.86
N PRO A 309 7.64 0.15 9.77
CA PRO A 309 7.35 -1.28 9.86
C PRO A 309 8.60 -2.08 10.24
N LYS A 310 8.43 -3.04 11.14
CA LYS A 310 9.42 -4.05 11.48
C LYS A 310 8.81 -5.42 11.26
N VAL A 311 9.40 -6.19 10.36
CA VAL A 311 8.93 -7.54 10.01
C VAL A 311 10.08 -8.52 10.07
N ASP A 312 9.90 -9.59 10.83
CA ASP A 312 10.72 -10.79 10.77
C ASP A 312 9.83 -11.97 10.40
N ALA A 313 10.06 -12.57 9.23
CA ALA A 313 9.25 -13.67 8.75
C ALA A 313 10.09 -14.86 8.33
N VAL A 314 9.63 -16.05 8.70
CA VAL A 314 10.18 -17.32 8.25
C VAL A 314 9.07 -18.18 7.67
N GLY A 315 9.38 -18.97 6.67
CA GLY A 315 8.39 -19.84 6.08
C GLY A 315 8.98 -20.89 5.16
N PHE A 316 8.08 -21.69 4.62
CA PHE A 316 8.45 -22.69 3.63
C PHE A 316 7.35 -22.88 2.59
N GLU A 317 7.76 -23.33 1.43
CA GLU A 317 6.92 -23.90 0.39
C GLU A 317 7.40 -25.31 0.08
N ALA A 318 6.48 -26.27 0.02
CA ALA A 318 6.75 -27.65 -0.33
C ALA A 318 5.79 -28.08 -1.44
N VAL A 319 6.32 -28.58 -2.53
CA VAL A 319 5.54 -29.03 -3.68
C VAL A 319 6.06 -30.39 -4.11
N PHE A 320 5.17 -31.40 -4.17
CA PHE A 320 5.51 -32.74 -4.57
C PHE A 320 4.45 -33.36 -5.47
N ASP A 321 4.89 -33.92 -6.59
CA ASP A 321 4.10 -34.80 -7.43
C ASP A 321 4.22 -36.23 -6.90
N LEU A 322 3.10 -36.86 -6.59
CA LEU A 322 2.99 -38.17 -6.01
C LEU A 322 2.49 -39.20 -7.03
N ASP A 323 2.60 -40.49 -6.68
CA ASP A 323 2.04 -41.56 -7.50
C ASP A 323 0.55 -41.39 -7.79
N ASN A 324 0.10 -41.91 -8.90
CA ASN A 324 -1.28 -41.84 -9.37
C ASN A 324 -1.77 -40.41 -9.57
N ASP A 325 -0.95 -39.53 -10.10
CA ASP A 325 -1.29 -38.14 -10.49
C ASP A 325 -1.85 -37.29 -9.35
N TRP A 326 -1.39 -37.52 -8.14
CA TRP A 326 -1.63 -36.64 -7.01
C TRP A 326 -0.50 -35.63 -6.89
N ARG A 327 -0.85 -34.41 -6.48
CA ARG A 327 0.10 -33.34 -6.15
C ARG A 327 -0.25 -32.73 -4.82
N ILE A 328 0.76 -32.54 -3.97
CA ILE A 328 0.65 -31.82 -2.70
C ILE A 328 1.41 -30.51 -2.84
N GLU A 329 0.79 -29.42 -2.36
CA GLU A 329 1.40 -28.11 -2.17
C GLU A 329 1.10 -27.65 -0.75
N ASN A 330 2.10 -27.13 -0.05
CA ASN A 330 1.91 -26.46 1.22
C ASN A 330 2.77 -25.23 1.32
N ARG A 331 2.18 -24.11 1.67
CA ARG A 331 2.84 -22.85 1.96
C ARG A 331 2.58 -22.48 3.42
N PHE A 332 3.63 -22.12 4.12
CA PHE A 332 3.56 -21.72 5.52
C PHE A 332 4.41 -20.49 5.76
N ARG A 333 3.90 -19.53 6.53
CA ARG A 333 4.66 -18.39 7.01
C ARG A 333 4.27 -18.04 8.45
N LYS A 334 5.28 -17.77 9.27
CA LYS A 334 5.14 -17.12 10.56
C LYS A 334 5.86 -15.77 10.49
N SER A 335 5.15 -14.71 10.85
CA SER A 335 5.68 -13.35 10.85
C SER A 335 5.54 -12.74 12.24
N SER A 336 6.59 -12.07 12.71
CA SER A 336 6.55 -11.09 13.79
C SER A 336 6.51 -9.72 13.15
N ILE A 337 5.47 -8.95 13.43
CA ILE A 337 5.23 -7.63 12.80
C ILE A 337 4.92 -6.65 13.91
N SER A 338 5.61 -5.50 13.91
CA SER A 338 5.38 -4.38 14.82
C SER A 338 5.85 -3.08 14.18
N GLY A 339 5.74 -1.96 14.89
CA GLY A 339 6.27 -0.70 14.39
C GLY A 339 5.57 0.54 14.92
N ASN A 340 5.67 1.60 14.14
CA ASN A 340 5.04 2.90 14.44
C ASN A 340 4.43 3.49 13.18
N PHE A 341 3.39 4.29 13.39
CA PHE A 341 2.87 5.22 12.40
C PHE A 341 2.78 6.60 13.06
N ASN A 342 3.85 7.41 12.88
CA ASN A 342 3.93 8.75 13.44
C ASN A 342 3.90 9.75 12.30
N SER A 343 2.91 10.63 12.28
CA SER A 343 2.78 11.68 11.28
C SER A 343 2.05 12.90 11.84
N LEU A 344 1.99 13.96 11.05
CA LEU A 344 1.35 15.20 11.38
C LEU A 344 0.20 15.46 10.40
N ILE A 345 -1.00 15.77 10.92
CA ILE A 345 -2.13 16.19 10.10
C ILE A 345 -2.57 17.59 10.50
N PRO A 346 -2.67 18.53 9.56
CA PRO A 346 -3.39 19.77 9.78
C PRO A 346 -4.88 19.49 10.01
N ALA A 347 -5.36 19.65 11.24
CA ALA A 347 -6.77 19.51 11.57
C ALA A 347 -7.59 20.76 11.20
N GLU A 348 -6.93 21.93 11.23
CA GLU A 348 -7.49 23.22 10.85
C GLU A 348 -6.39 24.10 10.28
N VAL A 349 -6.73 24.91 9.27
CA VAL A 349 -5.86 25.95 8.71
C VAL A 349 -6.62 27.26 8.69
N GLY A 350 -6.04 28.30 9.24
CA GLY A 350 -6.71 29.60 9.32
C GLY A 350 -5.76 30.75 9.70
N SER A 351 -6.30 31.96 9.80
CA SER A 351 -5.52 33.09 10.27
C SER A 351 -5.06 32.88 11.72
N ALA A 352 -3.89 33.37 12.06
CA ALA A 352 -3.34 33.31 13.42
C ALA A 352 -4.36 33.84 14.47
N SER A 353 -5.06 34.91 14.16
CA SER A 353 -6.07 35.49 15.05
C SER A 353 -7.31 34.59 15.22
N SER A 354 -7.79 33.95 14.15
CA SER A 354 -8.92 33.02 14.23
C SER A 354 -8.61 31.82 15.11
N ILE A 355 -7.45 31.17 14.85
CA ILE A 355 -7.01 30.00 15.62
C ILE A 355 -6.77 30.39 17.09
N ALA A 356 -6.08 31.51 17.35
CA ALA A 356 -5.86 31.97 18.73
C ALA A 356 -7.17 32.17 19.48
N GLN A 357 -8.14 32.87 18.86
CA GLN A 357 -9.44 33.16 19.49
C GLN A 357 -10.27 31.88 19.73
N SER A 358 -10.17 30.89 18.88
CA SER A 358 -10.88 29.62 19.04
C SER A 358 -10.43 28.84 20.29
N ILE A 359 -9.21 29.12 20.79
CA ILE A 359 -8.60 28.44 21.93
C ILE A 359 -8.62 29.33 23.18
N GLY A 360 -8.07 30.55 23.08
CA GLY A 360 -7.86 31.44 24.19
C GLY A 360 -8.93 32.54 24.34
N GLY A 361 -9.98 32.54 23.49
CA GLY A 361 -11.05 33.50 23.48
C GLY A 361 -10.71 34.83 22.80
N VAL A 362 -11.65 35.76 22.80
CA VAL A 362 -11.51 37.07 22.14
C VAL A 362 -10.28 37.82 22.64
N GLY A 363 -9.43 38.26 21.70
CA GLY A 363 -8.20 39.02 22.04
C GLY A 363 -7.01 38.11 22.33
N ALA A 364 -7.13 36.80 22.24
CA ALA A 364 -5.98 35.89 22.29
C ALA A 364 -5.05 36.07 21.09
N THR A 365 -3.77 35.84 21.31
CA THR A 365 -2.70 36.04 20.31
C THR A 365 -1.80 34.80 20.22
N LEU A 366 -1.14 34.63 19.06
CA LEU A 366 -0.08 33.64 18.88
C LEU A 366 1.30 34.28 18.96
N SER A 367 2.25 33.49 19.44
CA SER A 367 3.67 33.83 19.44
C SER A 367 4.51 32.62 19.10
N ASN A 368 5.67 32.83 18.50
CA ASN A 368 6.63 31.76 18.24
C ASN A 368 7.07 31.13 19.57
N ALA A 369 6.92 29.81 19.68
CA ALA A 369 7.17 29.11 20.95
C ALA A 369 8.65 29.18 21.41
N ASN A 370 9.59 29.32 20.47
CA ASN A 370 11.02 29.37 20.78
C ASN A 370 11.56 30.79 21.04
N THR A 371 11.06 31.78 20.29
CA THR A 371 11.59 33.17 20.39
C THR A 371 10.70 34.11 21.21
N GLY A 372 9.42 33.77 21.38
CA GLY A 372 8.43 34.65 22.01
C GLY A 372 7.97 35.82 21.14
N GLU A 373 8.43 35.89 19.88
CA GLU A 373 8.01 36.92 18.92
C GLU A 373 6.53 36.74 18.55
N ALA A 374 5.80 37.87 18.47
CA ALA A 374 4.38 37.85 18.11
C ALA A 374 4.23 37.29 16.67
N PHE A 375 3.28 36.40 16.50
CA PHE A 375 2.89 35.83 15.23
C PHE A 375 1.52 36.36 14.82
N ASN A 376 1.53 37.31 13.89
CA ASN A 376 0.34 38.06 13.49
C ASN A 376 0.20 38.06 11.97
N ASP A 377 -1.06 38.14 11.50
CA ASP A 377 -1.45 38.35 10.10
C ASP A 377 -0.97 37.25 9.13
N GLU A 378 -0.57 36.10 9.63
CA GLU A 378 -0.12 34.95 8.87
C GLU A 378 -1.09 33.77 9.06
N LEU A 379 -0.96 32.74 8.23
CA LEU A 379 -1.70 31.49 8.39
C LEU A 379 -1.00 30.58 9.41
N ALA A 380 -1.80 29.98 10.26
CA ALA A 380 -1.36 28.99 11.22
C ALA A 380 -2.13 27.67 11.02
N MET A 381 -1.58 26.61 11.55
CA MET A 381 -2.16 25.28 11.55
C MET A 381 -2.41 24.79 12.97
N ARG A 382 -3.58 24.20 13.19
CA ARG A 382 -3.83 23.27 14.28
C ARG A 382 -3.40 21.90 13.80
N ILE A 383 -2.36 21.33 14.38
CA ILE A 383 -1.80 20.04 14.02
C ILE A 383 -2.23 18.99 15.03
N HIS A 384 -2.72 17.84 14.56
CA HIS A 384 -2.79 16.63 15.37
C HIS A 384 -1.63 15.71 15.03
N THR A 385 -0.97 15.19 16.07
CA THR A 385 0.02 14.12 15.88
C THR A 385 -0.72 12.80 15.72
N PHE A 386 -0.49 12.09 14.61
CA PHE A 386 -0.88 10.69 14.48
C PHE A 386 0.23 9.84 15.09
N ASP A 387 0.21 9.70 16.40
CA ASP A 387 1.16 8.89 17.16
C ASP A 387 0.50 7.53 17.43
N VAL A 388 0.81 6.55 16.58
CA VAL A 388 0.27 5.20 16.65
C VAL A 388 1.41 4.23 16.84
N THR A 389 1.33 3.42 17.90
CA THR A 389 2.24 2.32 18.13
C THR A 389 1.58 1.02 17.67
N LEU A 390 2.22 0.32 16.73
CA LEU A 390 1.81 -1.01 16.26
C LEU A 390 2.48 -2.04 17.18
N ASN A 391 1.76 -2.47 18.22
CA ASN A 391 2.32 -3.28 19.30
C ASN A 391 2.59 -4.72 18.84
N ASP A 392 1.62 -5.36 18.21
CA ASP A 392 1.74 -6.71 17.64
C ASP A 392 0.78 -6.89 16.46
N PHE A 393 1.34 -7.15 15.28
CA PHE A 393 0.64 -7.52 14.06
C PHE A 393 1.13 -8.88 13.55
N GLY A 394 1.68 -9.67 14.44
CA GLY A 394 2.19 -11.00 14.13
C GLY A 394 1.14 -11.91 13.51
N SER A 395 1.57 -12.81 12.65
CA SER A 395 0.68 -13.73 11.98
C SER A 395 1.29 -15.11 11.78
N ILE A 396 0.42 -16.11 11.71
CA ILE A 396 0.74 -17.47 11.27
C ILE A 396 -0.24 -17.79 10.14
N VAL A 397 0.28 -18.17 8.98
CA VAL A 397 -0.53 -18.47 7.80
C VAL A 397 -0.09 -19.80 7.20
N ASN A 398 -1.06 -20.66 6.86
CA ASN A 398 -0.82 -21.90 6.16
C ASN A 398 -1.87 -22.11 5.06
N ASP A 399 -1.42 -22.44 3.85
CA ASP A 399 -2.29 -22.86 2.73
C ASP A 399 -1.83 -24.23 2.23
N PHE A 400 -2.69 -25.22 2.42
CA PHE A 400 -2.46 -26.61 2.01
C PHE A 400 -3.37 -26.96 0.84
N LYS A 401 -2.81 -27.59 -0.22
CA LYS A 401 -3.52 -28.05 -1.41
C LYS A 401 -3.19 -29.50 -1.71
N LEU A 402 -4.22 -30.23 -2.05
CA LEU A 402 -4.14 -31.60 -2.58
C LEU A 402 -4.87 -31.66 -3.92
N THR A 403 -4.13 -31.83 -5.00
CA THR A 403 -4.67 -31.87 -6.36
C THR A 403 -4.62 -33.29 -6.92
N LYS A 404 -5.72 -33.75 -7.49
CA LYS A 404 -5.81 -34.96 -8.30
C LYS A 404 -5.99 -34.58 -9.74
N SER A 405 -5.07 -34.99 -10.61
CA SER A 405 -5.23 -34.95 -12.05
C SER A 405 -5.88 -36.25 -12.53
N PHE A 406 -7.01 -36.17 -13.23
CA PHE A 406 -7.68 -37.31 -13.83
C PHE A 406 -7.23 -37.54 -15.25
N SER A 407 -6.75 -36.48 -15.88
CA SER A 407 -6.09 -36.45 -17.20
C SER A 407 -5.24 -35.16 -17.27
N ASP A 408 -4.54 -34.99 -18.42
CA ASP A 408 -3.80 -33.74 -18.68
C ASP A 408 -4.71 -32.50 -18.68
N ASP A 409 -6.00 -32.68 -18.93
CA ASP A 409 -6.99 -31.62 -19.08
C ASP A 409 -7.91 -31.47 -17.87
N THR A 410 -7.99 -32.47 -16.97
CA THR A 410 -8.99 -32.46 -15.87
C THR A 410 -8.34 -32.65 -14.52
N SER A 411 -8.59 -31.75 -13.61
CA SER A 411 -8.09 -31.82 -12.24
C SER A 411 -9.11 -31.34 -11.20
N LEU A 412 -8.94 -31.85 -9.97
CA LEU A 412 -9.71 -31.46 -8.80
C LEU A 412 -8.74 -31.16 -7.67
N THR A 413 -8.84 -29.97 -7.11
CA THR A 413 -8.04 -29.53 -5.98
C THR A 413 -8.90 -29.39 -4.73
N PHE A 414 -8.46 -29.95 -3.62
CA PHE A 414 -8.96 -29.69 -2.29
C PHE A 414 -7.94 -28.85 -1.54
N GLY A 415 -8.36 -27.79 -0.90
CA GLY A 415 -7.49 -26.94 -0.15
C GLY A 415 -8.03 -26.63 1.24
N TYR A 416 -7.11 -26.25 2.11
CA TYR A 416 -7.41 -25.77 3.45
C TYR A 416 -6.46 -24.65 3.83
N PHE A 417 -7.04 -23.46 4.00
CA PHE A 417 -6.32 -22.30 4.47
C PHE A 417 -6.61 -22.08 5.96
N ALA A 418 -5.59 -21.70 6.71
CA ALA A 418 -5.72 -21.30 8.10
C ALA A 418 -4.78 -20.14 8.40
N SER A 419 -5.26 -19.16 9.14
CA SER A 419 -4.43 -18.06 9.60
C SER A 419 -4.87 -17.57 10.98
N THR A 420 -3.88 -17.09 11.76
CA THR A 420 -4.07 -16.26 12.94
C THR A 420 -3.38 -14.94 12.68
N GLN A 421 -4.05 -13.82 12.92
CA GLN A 421 -3.53 -12.46 12.77
C GLN A 421 -3.79 -11.67 14.04
N ASN A 422 -2.72 -11.16 14.68
CA ASN A 422 -2.86 -10.20 15.77
C ASN A 422 -3.04 -8.79 15.21
N ILE A 423 -3.88 -7.99 15.86
CA ILE A 423 -3.99 -6.55 15.64
C ILE A 423 -4.04 -5.88 17.01
N ALA A 424 -2.86 -5.50 17.51
CA ALA A 424 -2.70 -4.79 18.78
C ALA A 424 -2.03 -3.45 18.54
N MET A 425 -2.71 -2.35 18.91
CA MET A 425 -2.16 -1.01 18.73
C MET A 425 -2.70 0.00 19.74
N SER A 426 -1.92 1.07 19.92
CA SER A 426 -2.27 2.22 20.76
C SER A 426 -2.26 3.49 19.91
N TRP A 427 -3.34 4.27 19.95
CA TRP A 427 -3.41 5.61 19.37
C TRP A 427 -3.28 6.63 20.49
N LEU A 428 -2.33 7.57 20.37
CA LEU A 428 -1.86 8.43 21.46
C LEU A 428 -1.68 9.87 20.95
N TRP A 429 -2.74 10.42 20.36
CA TRP A 429 -2.68 11.68 19.63
C TRP A 429 -2.72 12.91 20.54
N ASN A 430 -1.97 13.94 20.16
CA ASN A 430 -1.94 15.23 20.81
C ASN A 430 -2.14 16.37 19.82
N SER A 431 -2.39 17.56 20.31
CA SER A 431 -2.69 18.75 19.51
C SER A 431 -1.69 19.88 19.74
N TYR A 432 -1.15 20.37 18.65
CA TYR A 432 -0.16 21.44 18.60
C TYR A 432 -0.62 22.59 17.71
N LEU A 433 0.00 23.75 17.88
CA LEU A 433 -0.12 24.88 16.98
C LEU A 433 1.20 25.11 16.27
N MET A 434 1.13 25.42 14.98
CA MET A 434 2.30 25.53 14.12
C MET A 434 2.06 26.60 13.04
N GLU A 435 3.12 27.31 12.64
CA GLU A 435 3.04 28.18 11.47
C GLU A 435 2.82 27.36 10.19
N LEU A 436 2.07 27.92 9.24
CA LEU A 436 1.95 27.32 7.90
C LEU A 436 3.13 27.75 7.06
N LYS A 437 4.13 26.90 6.99
CA LYS A 437 5.38 27.13 6.26
C LYS A 437 6.02 25.78 5.90
N GLY A 438 6.60 25.68 4.72
CA GLY A 438 7.58 24.65 4.38
C GLY A 438 8.88 24.91 5.14
N ASP A 439 9.80 24.00 5.11
CA ASP A 439 11.14 24.06 5.70
C ASP A 439 11.20 24.69 7.11
N ASN A 440 11.31 23.84 8.12
CA ASN A 440 11.49 24.23 9.53
C ASN A 440 10.40 25.12 10.12
N ALA A 441 9.13 24.81 9.88
CA ALA A 441 8.00 25.44 10.52
C ALA A 441 8.14 25.44 12.06
N ALA A 442 7.88 26.57 12.70
CA ALA A 442 7.98 26.72 14.16
C ALA A 442 6.66 26.40 14.85
N LEU A 443 6.76 25.90 16.08
CA LEU A 443 5.62 25.79 16.99
C LEU A 443 5.18 27.16 17.49
N LEU A 444 3.86 27.31 17.75
CA LEU A 444 3.23 28.54 18.18
C LEU A 444 2.57 28.36 19.56
N ASN A 445 2.77 29.30 20.45
CA ASN A 445 2.03 29.37 21.71
C ASN A 445 0.84 30.30 21.61
N VAL A 446 -0.25 29.99 22.34
CA VAL A 446 -1.45 30.81 22.43
C VAL A 446 -1.56 31.42 23.84
N THR A 447 -1.75 32.74 23.88
CA THR A 447 -1.94 33.52 25.12
C THR A 447 -3.25 34.29 25.04
N ALA A 448 -4.11 34.17 26.04
CA ALA A 448 -5.35 34.93 26.13
C ALA A 448 -5.11 36.42 26.41
N ALA A 449 -6.14 37.24 26.21
CA ALA A 449 -6.06 38.69 26.42
C ALA A 449 -5.70 39.13 27.87
N ASP A 450 -5.96 38.28 28.84
CA ASP A 450 -5.62 38.51 30.25
C ASP A 450 -4.22 38.02 30.64
N GLY A 451 -3.46 37.47 29.65
CA GLY A 451 -2.13 36.92 29.85
C GLY A 451 -2.10 35.46 30.25
N THR A 452 -3.23 34.77 30.28
CA THR A 452 -3.29 33.35 30.56
C THR A 452 -2.69 32.54 29.39
N GLU A 453 -1.74 31.66 29.67
CA GLU A 453 -1.12 30.77 28.69
C GLU A 453 -1.97 29.52 28.51
N TYR A 454 -2.43 29.25 27.27
CA TYR A 454 -3.25 28.10 26.90
C TYR A 454 -2.44 26.99 26.23
N SER A 455 -1.15 27.19 26.00
CA SER A 455 -0.26 26.21 25.41
C SER A 455 1.15 26.34 26.00
N GLU A 456 1.91 25.28 25.84
CA GLU A 456 3.33 25.22 26.21
C GLU A 456 4.12 24.54 25.10
N ASN A 457 5.17 25.19 24.58
CA ASN A 457 5.99 24.66 23.47
C ASN A 457 5.13 24.19 22.25
N GLY A 458 4.10 24.97 21.94
CA GLY A 458 3.16 24.71 20.87
C GLY A 458 2.07 23.68 21.19
N LEU A 459 2.20 22.89 22.23
CA LEU A 459 1.17 21.96 22.68
C LEU A 459 0.04 22.74 23.39
N TYR A 460 -1.19 22.63 22.87
CA TYR A 460 -2.35 23.23 23.52
C TYR A 460 -3.31 22.19 24.12
N ALA A 461 -3.17 20.89 23.74
CA ALA A 461 -3.93 19.80 24.35
C ALA A 461 -3.22 18.45 24.28
N TYR A 462 -3.25 17.72 25.37
CA TYR A 462 -2.98 16.29 25.41
C TYR A 462 -4.26 15.54 25.00
N GLY A 463 -4.36 15.16 23.75
CA GLY A 463 -5.55 14.64 23.08
C GLY A 463 -5.95 15.51 21.88
N THR A 464 -7.13 15.24 21.33
CA THR A 464 -7.65 15.91 20.12
C THR A 464 -9.03 16.55 20.38
N PRO A 465 -9.15 17.54 21.28
CA PRO A 465 -10.45 18.11 21.64
C PRO A 465 -11.19 18.74 20.46
N TYR A 466 -10.48 19.24 19.44
CA TYR A 466 -11.06 19.74 18.20
C TYR A 466 -11.86 18.67 17.45
N TRP A 467 -11.48 17.38 17.60
CA TRP A 467 -12.18 16.22 17.07
C TRP A 467 -12.92 15.42 18.17
N GLY A 468 -13.31 16.08 19.29
CA GLY A 468 -14.07 15.45 20.38
C GLY A 468 -13.30 14.38 21.16
N ASN A 469 -11.97 14.42 21.15
CA ASN A 469 -11.08 13.43 21.78
C ASN A 469 -11.30 11.99 21.29
N CYS A 470 -11.65 11.81 20.02
CA CYS A 470 -11.90 10.51 19.37
C CYS A 470 -10.73 9.55 19.43
N CYS A 471 -9.51 10.08 19.55
CA CYS A 471 -8.34 9.44 18.92
C CYS A 471 -7.29 9.03 19.96
N GLN A 472 -7.72 8.78 21.19
CA GLN A 472 -7.02 7.98 22.18
C GLN A 472 -7.74 6.65 22.30
N ARG A 473 -7.04 5.57 21.98
CA ARG A 473 -7.58 4.20 22.10
C ARG A 473 -6.45 3.18 22.15
N ASP A 474 -6.75 2.07 22.75
CA ASP A 474 -5.87 0.91 22.80
C ASP A 474 -6.69 -0.35 22.55
N TYR A 475 -6.19 -1.24 21.73
CA TYR A 475 -6.80 -2.53 21.50
C TYR A 475 -5.79 -3.61 21.23
N ASP A 476 -6.13 -4.80 21.69
CA ASP A 476 -5.38 -6.02 21.51
C ASP A 476 -6.36 -7.12 21.11
N THR A 477 -6.31 -7.49 19.82
CA THR A 477 -7.27 -8.41 19.21
C THR A 477 -6.54 -9.46 18.39
N GLU A 478 -7.05 -10.70 18.45
CA GLU A 478 -6.61 -11.83 17.65
C GLU A 478 -7.75 -12.27 16.72
N TYR A 479 -7.42 -12.53 15.48
CA TYR A 479 -8.34 -12.95 14.42
C TYR A 479 -7.90 -14.30 13.88
N ASP A 480 -8.70 -15.33 14.11
CA ASP A 480 -8.52 -16.65 13.51
C ASP A 480 -9.39 -16.79 12.26
N THR A 481 -8.84 -17.35 11.20
CA THR A 481 -9.55 -17.65 9.95
C THR A 481 -9.28 -19.09 9.53
N ARG A 482 -10.31 -19.82 9.12
CA ARG A 482 -10.25 -21.18 8.57
C ARG A 482 -11.11 -21.27 7.35
N ALA A 483 -10.54 -21.80 6.26
CA ALA A 483 -11.26 -21.83 4.99
C ALA A 483 -10.94 -23.10 4.18
N PRO A 484 -11.78 -24.14 4.28
CA PRO A 484 -11.78 -25.22 3.30
C PRO A 484 -12.26 -24.71 1.94
N TYR A 485 -11.65 -25.21 0.86
CA TYR A 485 -12.05 -24.89 -0.50
C TYR A 485 -11.84 -26.05 -1.46
N VAL A 486 -12.56 -25.99 -2.58
CA VAL A 486 -12.46 -26.95 -3.67
C VAL A 486 -12.40 -26.18 -4.99
N ALA A 487 -11.58 -26.67 -5.91
CA ALA A 487 -11.48 -26.13 -7.26
C ALA A 487 -11.40 -27.25 -8.29
N PHE A 488 -12.23 -27.14 -9.31
CA PHE A 488 -12.29 -28.06 -10.44
C PHE A 488 -11.87 -27.33 -11.72
N SER A 489 -11.08 -27.98 -12.55
CA SER A 489 -10.68 -27.47 -13.85
C SER A 489 -10.74 -28.59 -14.89
N THR A 490 -11.32 -28.31 -16.06
CA THR A 490 -11.35 -29.24 -17.19
C THR A 490 -11.27 -28.52 -18.52
N LYS A 491 -10.76 -29.22 -19.53
CA LYS A 491 -10.77 -28.75 -20.91
C LYS A 491 -11.56 -29.72 -21.78
N LEU A 492 -12.56 -29.24 -22.48
CA LEU A 492 -13.46 -29.96 -23.35
C LEU A 492 -13.28 -29.42 -24.79
N GLY A 493 -12.38 -30.03 -25.55
CA GLY A 493 -11.99 -29.50 -26.85
C GLY A 493 -11.32 -28.13 -26.71
N ASP A 494 -11.92 -27.12 -27.31
CA ASP A 494 -11.40 -25.74 -27.27
C ASP A 494 -11.96 -24.90 -26.08
N VAL A 495 -12.78 -25.50 -25.22
CA VAL A 495 -13.36 -24.83 -24.07
C VAL A 495 -12.69 -25.29 -22.79
N SER A 496 -12.07 -24.39 -22.05
CA SER A 496 -11.59 -24.61 -20.68
C SER A 496 -12.64 -24.10 -19.70
N ILE A 497 -12.98 -24.90 -18.71
CA ILE A 497 -13.97 -24.57 -17.66
C ILE A 497 -13.29 -24.72 -16.31
N ASP A 498 -13.44 -23.76 -15.44
CA ASP A 498 -13.06 -23.86 -14.04
C ASP A 498 -14.21 -23.44 -13.12
N ALA A 499 -14.32 -24.13 -12.01
CA ALA A 499 -15.29 -23.84 -10.97
C ALA A 499 -14.66 -24.03 -9.60
N SER A 500 -14.93 -23.13 -8.68
CA SER A 500 -14.39 -23.20 -7.33
C SER A 500 -15.40 -22.71 -6.29
N ALA A 501 -15.26 -23.24 -5.09
CA ALA A 501 -16.06 -22.84 -3.94
C ALA A 501 -15.15 -22.84 -2.70
N ARG A 502 -15.42 -21.90 -1.81
CA ARG A 502 -14.68 -21.69 -0.56
C ARG A 502 -15.66 -21.31 0.54
N TYR A 503 -15.44 -21.81 1.71
CA TYR A 503 -16.17 -21.40 2.91
C TYR A 503 -15.17 -20.86 3.93
N ASP A 504 -15.26 -19.57 4.20
CA ASP A 504 -14.46 -18.91 5.20
C ASP A 504 -15.26 -18.79 6.50
N SER A 505 -14.63 -19.11 7.62
CA SER A 505 -15.14 -18.90 8.95
C SER A 505 -14.04 -18.41 9.85
N GLY A 506 -14.35 -17.57 10.80
CA GLY A 506 -13.36 -17.05 11.73
C GLY A 506 -13.99 -16.46 12.98
N GLU A 507 -13.13 -16.06 13.89
CA GLU A 507 -13.49 -15.42 15.15
C GLU A 507 -12.50 -14.31 15.48
N ALA A 508 -13.02 -13.26 16.13
CA ALA A 508 -12.25 -12.17 16.71
C ALA A 508 -12.38 -12.20 18.22
N ARG A 509 -11.26 -12.13 18.93
CA ARG A 509 -11.21 -12.10 20.39
C ARG A 509 -10.23 -11.06 20.86
N GLY A 510 -10.54 -10.38 21.97
CA GLY A 510 -9.65 -9.40 22.56
C GLY A 510 -10.36 -8.34 23.38
N ASN A 511 -9.73 -7.17 23.43
CA ASN A 511 -10.23 -6.03 24.20
C ASN A 511 -10.01 -4.73 23.42
N TYR A 512 -10.88 -3.78 23.68
CA TYR A 512 -10.81 -2.41 23.18
C TYR A 512 -11.05 -1.44 24.33
N ALA A 513 -10.21 -0.41 24.45
CA ALA A 513 -10.36 0.69 25.40
C ALA A 513 -10.34 2.04 24.65
N GLY A 514 -11.31 2.87 24.93
CA GLY A 514 -11.42 4.23 24.38
C GLY A 514 -10.69 5.27 25.25
N ALA A 515 -11.00 6.54 24.99
CA ALA A 515 -10.40 7.67 25.68
C ALA A 515 -10.99 7.91 27.09
N VAL A 516 -10.14 8.34 28.01
CA VAL A 516 -10.51 8.96 29.28
C VAL A 516 -9.64 10.20 29.50
N THR A 517 -10.14 11.20 30.21
CA THR A 517 -9.37 12.39 30.57
C THR A 517 -9.08 12.45 32.07
N SER A 518 -7.89 12.93 32.41
CA SER A 518 -7.45 13.09 33.81
C SER A 518 -6.51 14.31 33.94
N THR A 519 -6.33 14.82 35.17
CA THR A 519 -5.34 15.83 35.42
C THR A 519 -4.00 15.17 35.74
N VAL A 520 -2.97 15.51 34.98
CA VAL A 520 -1.63 14.92 35.10
C VAL A 520 -0.55 15.98 34.90
N ASP A 521 0.39 16.06 35.83
CA ASP A 521 1.60 16.88 35.72
C ASP A 521 2.55 16.16 34.73
N MET A 522 2.43 16.51 33.46
CA MET A 522 3.11 15.81 32.34
C MET A 522 4.59 16.14 32.25
N ASN A 523 4.95 17.41 32.59
CA ASN A 523 6.34 17.88 32.58
C ASN A 523 7.06 17.68 33.92
N ARG A 524 6.30 17.32 35.00
CA ARG A 524 6.78 17.06 36.36
C ARG A 524 7.43 18.28 37.02
N ASP A 525 6.92 19.46 36.73
CA ASP A 525 7.41 20.72 37.34
C ASP A 525 6.68 21.07 38.63
N GLY A 526 5.62 20.33 38.98
CA GLY A 526 4.79 20.54 40.18
C GLY A 526 3.68 21.58 39.99
N THR A 527 3.47 22.04 38.74
CA THR A 527 2.40 22.99 38.40
C THR A 527 1.50 22.31 37.34
N ILE A 528 0.20 22.48 37.43
CA ILE A 528 -0.73 21.98 36.43
C ILE A 528 -1.05 23.11 35.45
N SER A 529 -0.52 23.03 34.25
CA SER A 529 -0.85 23.95 33.15
C SER A 529 -2.26 23.69 32.61
N ILE A 530 -2.80 24.59 31.78
CA ILE A 530 -4.14 24.39 31.17
C ILE A 530 -4.22 23.10 30.36
N PRO A 531 -3.27 22.73 29.46
CA PRO A 531 -3.30 21.45 28.78
C PRO A 531 -3.28 20.23 29.71
N GLU A 532 -2.61 20.33 30.86
CA GLU A 532 -2.47 19.23 31.83
C GLU A 532 -3.71 19.03 32.74
N GLN A 533 -4.69 19.95 32.70
CA GLN A 533 -5.96 19.76 33.39
C GLN A 533 -6.82 18.65 32.74
N ASN A 534 -6.63 18.40 31.45
CA ASN A 534 -7.43 17.45 30.66
C ASN A 534 -6.53 16.59 29.77
N VAL A 535 -5.67 15.79 30.36
CA VAL A 535 -4.79 14.89 29.63
C VAL A 535 -5.60 13.66 29.20
N ALA A 536 -5.66 13.41 27.89
CA ALA A 536 -6.30 12.25 27.35
C ALA A 536 -5.41 11.00 27.50
N GLY A 537 -5.97 9.97 28.08
CA GLY A 537 -5.37 8.64 28.25
C GLY A 537 -6.32 7.55 27.78
N ILE A 538 -5.98 6.31 28.09
CA ILE A 538 -6.74 5.11 27.74
C ILE A 538 -7.61 4.68 28.94
N ASP A 539 -8.89 4.44 28.71
CA ASP A 539 -9.82 3.96 29.74
C ASP A 539 -9.69 2.45 29.96
N ILE A 540 -8.54 2.04 30.46
CA ILE A 540 -8.21 0.61 30.69
C ILE A 540 -9.22 -0.03 31.68
N ALA A 541 -9.72 0.76 32.64
CA ALA A 541 -10.62 0.25 33.68
C ALA A 541 -11.99 -0.17 33.11
N ASN A 542 -12.42 0.43 32.00
CA ASN A 542 -13.70 0.16 31.34
C ASN A 542 -13.48 -0.42 29.93
N ALA A 543 -12.37 -1.12 29.70
CA ALA A 543 -12.13 -1.80 28.43
C ALA A 543 -13.28 -2.77 28.10
N SER A 544 -13.79 -2.68 26.88
CA SER A 544 -14.84 -3.57 26.37
C SER A 544 -14.23 -4.83 25.75
N PRO A 545 -14.88 -5.99 25.93
CA PRO A 545 -14.45 -7.20 25.23
C PRO A 545 -14.68 -7.07 23.73
N VAL A 546 -13.90 -7.80 22.94
CA VAL A 546 -14.13 -8.11 21.53
C VAL A 546 -14.35 -9.61 21.43
N ASN A 547 -15.50 -10.04 20.96
CA ASN A 547 -15.86 -11.46 20.88
C ASN A 547 -16.97 -11.65 19.86
N TYR A 548 -16.60 -11.81 18.58
CA TYR A 548 -17.56 -12.08 17.52
C TYR A 548 -17.00 -13.10 16.53
N ASP A 549 -17.88 -13.72 15.79
CA ASP A 549 -17.54 -14.68 14.74
C ASP A 549 -18.10 -14.18 13.41
N TRP A 550 -17.55 -14.70 12.32
CA TRP A 550 -18.05 -14.47 10.97
C TRP A 550 -17.97 -15.74 10.14
N SER A 551 -18.80 -15.80 9.11
CA SER A 551 -18.63 -16.79 8.06
C SER A 551 -19.25 -16.30 6.76
N TYR A 552 -18.64 -16.70 5.65
CA TYR A 552 -19.16 -16.43 4.32
C TYR A 552 -18.78 -17.53 3.33
N SER A 553 -19.58 -17.65 2.28
CA SER A 553 -19.32 -18.58 1.19
C SER A 553 -18.95 -17.82 -0.08
N SER A 554 -17.86 -18.22 -0.71
CA SER A 554 -17.40 -17.68 -1.99
C SER A 554 -17.50 -18.76 -3.08
N TYR A 555 -17.87 -18.36 -4.29
CA TYR A 555 -17.82 -19.23 -5.46
C TYR A 555 -17.37 -18.47 -6.70
N SER A 556 -16.80 -19.20 -7.65
CA SER A 556 -16.40 -18.66 -8.92
C SER A 556 -16.52 -19.73 -10.01
N VAL A 557 -17.14 -19.38 -11.12
CA VAL A 557 -17.30 -20.25 -12.27
C VAL A 557 -16.92 -19.48 -13.52
N GLY A 558 -15.96 -20.01 -14.29
CA GLY A 558 -15.47 -19.41 -15.52
C GLY A 558 -15.36 -20.39 -16.66
N ALA A 559 -15.49 -19.88 -17.86
CA ALA A 559 -15.24 -20.63 -19.10
C ALA A 559 -14.40 -19.76 -20.04
N ASN A 560 -13.40 -20.37 -20.67
CA ASN A 560 -12.58 -19.76 -21.72
C ASN A 560 -12.69 -20.57 -22.99
N TYR A 561 -13.09 -19.96 -24.08
CA TYR A 561 -13.19 -20.56 -25.40
C TYR A 561 -12.02 -20.09 -26.27
N GLN A 562 -11.15 -21.03 -26.58
CA GLN A 562 -10.00 -20.83 -27.49
C GLN A 562 -10.48 -20.95 -28.93
N ILE A 563 -10.80 -19.83 -29.58
CA ILE A 563 -11.32 -19.81 -30.96
C ILE A 563 -10.22 -20.25 -31.95
N ASP A 564 -9.00 -19.78 -31.72
CA ASP A 564 -7.78 -20.18 -32.40
C ASP A 564 -6.57 -19.95 -31.47
N PRO A 565 -5.35 -20.38 -31.78
CA PRO A 565 -4.18 -20.21 -30.92
C PRO A 565 -3.87 -18.74 -30.54
N SER A 566 -4.45 -17.78 -31.27
CA SER A 566 -4.22 -16.35 -31.06
C SER A 566 -5.44 -15.60 -30.56
N LEU A 567 -6.62 -16.23 -30.48
CA LEU A 567 -7.88 -15.60 -30.09
C LEU A 567 -8.64 -16.48 -29.11
N ALA A 568 -8.95 -15.93 -27.95
CA ALA A 568 -9.80 -16.53 -26.95
C ALA A 568 -10.84 -15.53 -26.44
N THR A 569 -11.96 -16.04 -25.97
CA THR A 569 -12.97 -15.29 -25.23
C THR A 569 -13.31 -16.00 -23.94
N PHE A 570 -13.65 -15.27 -22.89
CA PHE A 570 -14.01 -15.87 -21.63
C PHE A 570 -15.21 -15.16 -21.00
N ALA A 571 -15.88 -15.87 -20.12
CA ALA A 571 -16.89 -15.29 -19.22
C ALA A 571 -16.75 -15.93 -17.83
N ARG A 572 -17.08 -15.15 -16.79
CA ARG A 572 -17.00 -15.59 -15.40
C ARG A 572 -18.08 -14.93 -14.56
N ILE A 573 -18.62 -15.70 -13.61
CA ILE A 573 -19.43 -15.19 -12.51
C ILE A 573 -18.75 -15.55 -11.19
N SER A 574 -18.86 -14.68 -10.20
CA SER A 574 -18.32 -14.95 -8.87
C SER A 574 -19.09 -14.19 -7.78
N LYS A 575 -19.05 -14.77 -6.59
CA LYS A 575 -19.39 -14.12 -5.35
C LYS A 575 -18.24 -14.34 -4.38
N GLY A 576 -17.86 -13.32 -3.64
CA GLY A 576 -16.86 -13.43 -2.59
C GLY A 576 -17.22 -12.58 -1.39
N GLY A 577 -16.68 -12.94 -0.23
CA GLY A 577 -16.85 -12.20 1.00
C GLY A 577 -15.53 -11.68 1.55
N ARG A 578 -15.64 -10.73 2.45
CA ARG A 578 -14.55 -10.17 3.23
C ARG A 578 -15.03 -9.94 4.66
N ALA A 579 -14.30 -10.46 5.64
CA ALA A 579 -14.54 -10.16 7.04
C ALA A 579 -13.98 -8.76 7.39
N ASN A 580 -14.73 -8.03 8.20
CA ASN A 580 -14.34 -6.74 8.77
C ASN A 580 -13.57 -6.96 10.09
N ALA A 581 -12.50 -6.15 10.31
CA ALA A 581 -11.61 -6.26 11.46
C ALA A 581 -11.69 -5.04 12.38
N ASP A 582 -10.58 -4.39 12.64
CA ASP A 582 -10.41 -3.30 13.61
C ASP A 582 -11.36 -2.10 13.39
N ARG A 583 -11.79 -1.85 12.17
CA ARG A 583 -12.73 -0.75 11.84
C ARG A 583 -14.07 -0.89 12.58
N LEU A 584 -14.50 -2.11 12.91
CA LEU A 584 -15.70 -2.35 13.69
C LEU A 584 -15.60 -1.89 15.15
N LEU A 585 -14.37 -1.84 15.70
CA LEU A 585 -14.11 -1.42 17.07
C LEU A 585 -14.52 0.04 17.34
N PHE A 586 -14.66 0.84 16.29
CA PHE A 586 -14.92 2.28 16.39
C PHE A 586 -16.42 2.62 16.44
N GLY A 587 -17.31 1.65 16.59
CA GLY A 587 -18.72 1.93 16.76
C GLY A 587 -19.70 0.79 16.55
N LYS A 588 -19.25 -0.39 16.11
CA LYS A 588 -20.13 -1.54 15.82
C LYS A 588 -20.02 -2.67 16.83
N VAL A 589 -18.98 -2.73 17.65
CA VAL A 589 -18.85 -3.71 18.72
C VAL A 589 -19.73 -3.30 19.90
N ARG A 590 -20.63 -4.20 20.30
CA ARG A 590 -21.52 -4.02 21.44
C ARG A 590 -20.79 -4.19 22.76
N SER A 591 -21.39 -3.79 23.87
CA SER A 591 -20.78 -3.89 25.20
C SER A 591 -20.46 -5.32 25.65
N ASP A 592 -21.08 -6.33 25.07
CA ASP A 592 -20.77 -7.75 25.29
C ASP A 592 -19.70 -8.31 24.36
N GLY A 593 -19.15 -7.47 23.48
CA GLY A 593 -18.12 -7.80 22.50
C GLY A 593 -18.65 -8.33 21.17
N SER A 594 -19.97 -8.53 21.05
CA SER A 594 -20.57 -9.03 19.81
C SER A 594 -20.70 -7.96 18.73
N VAL A 595 -20.77 -8.40 17.49
CA VAL A 595 -21.05 -7.60 16.29
C VAL A 595 -22.29 -8.20 15.61
N ALA A 596 -23.05 -7.41 14.88
CA ALA A 596 -24.13 -7.94 14.06
C ALA A 596 -23.55 -8.68 12.84
N ASP A 597 -24.22 -9.75 12.42
CA ASP A 597 -23.73 -10.59 11.31
C ASP A 597 -23.56 -9.76 10.02
N GLU A 598 -24.49 -8.82 9.78
CA GLU A 598 -24.45 -7.89 8.63
C GLU A 598 -23.30 -6.91 8.68
N ASP A 599 -22.79 -6.55 9.86
CA ASP A 599 -21.64 -5.66 10.01
C ASP A 599 -20.30 -6.42 9.89
N ALA A 600 -20.32 -7.74 10.14
CA ALA A 600 -19.08 -8.54 10.24
C ALA A 600 -18.48 -8.91 8.88
N VAL A 601 -19.27 -8.91 7.80
CA VAL A 601 -18.86 -9.35 6.46
C VAL A 601 -19.40 -8.42 5.39
N ASP A 602 -18.53 -7.97 4.49
CA ASP A 602 -18.92 -7.34 3.22
C ASP A 602 -18.88 -8.36 2.08
N GLU A 603 -19.82 -8.32 1.16
CA GLU A 603 -19.92 -9.23 0.02
C GLU A 603 -19.73 -8.49 -1.31
N VAL A 604 -19.16 -9.18 -2.29
CA VAL A 604 -18.97 -8.68 -3.67
C VAL A 604 -19.49 -9.71 -4.65
N ASN A 605 -20.45 -9.32 -5.49
CA ASN A 605 -20.92 -10.09 -6.63
C ASN A 605 -20.31 -9.54 -7.91
N GLN A 606 -19.82 -10.40 -8.80
CA GLN A 606 -19.16 -9.94 -10.03
C GLN A 606 -19.54 -10.80 -11.23
N PHE A 607 -19.63 -10.13 -12.37
CA PHE A 607 -19.72 -10.73 -13.69
C PHE A 607 -18.65 -10.12 -14.60
N GLU A 608 -17.97 -10.93 -15.37
CA GLU A 608 -16.98 -10.46 -16.35
C GLU A 608 -17.06 -11.28 -17.66
N ILE A 609 -16.81 -10.58 -18.76
CA ILE A 609 -16.66 -11.16 -20.09
C ILE A 609 -15.48 -10.49 -20.79
N GLY A 610 -14.64 -11.26 -21.47
CA GLY A 610 -13.46 -10.69 -22.11
C GLY A 610 -13.05 -11.38 -23.39
N VAL A 611 -12.21 -10.69 -24.15
CA VAL A 611 -11.57 -11.14 -25.37
C VAL A 611 -10.06 -10.97 -25.23
N LYS A 612 -9.31 -11.99 -25.62
CA LYS A 612 -7.85 -12.01 -25.64
C LYS A 612 -7.38 -12.28 -27.06
N LYS A 613 -6.69 -11.32 -27.65
CA LYS A 613 -6.13 -11.46 -28.98
C LYS A 613 -4.63 -11.21 -28.97
N ARG A 614 -3.90 -12.13 -29.58
CA ARG A 614 -2.44 -12.06 -29.74
C ARG A 614 -2.10 -12.15 -31.23
N PHE A 615 -1.22 -11.30 -31.66
CA PHE A 615 -0.56 -11.29 -32.95
C PHE A 615 0.95 -11.54 -32.75
N ASP A 616 1.73 -11.58 -33.80
CA ASP A 616 3.18 -11.81 -33.68
C ASP A 616 3.91 -10.75 -32.85
N SER A 617 3.53 -9.48 -32.99
CA SER A 617 4.15 -8.34 -32.32
C SER A 617 3.17 -7.51 -31.46
N PHE A 618 1.92 -7.88 -31.40
CA PHE A 618 0.88 -7.13 -30.70
C PHE A 618 -0.04 -8.06 -29.91
N SER A 619 -0.39 -7.67 -28.70
CA SER A 619 -1.46 -8.32 -27.96
C SER A 619 -2.43 -7.27 -27.41
N VAL A 620 -3.70 -7.64 -27.36
CA VAL A 620 -4.76 -6.85 -26.70
C VAL A 620 -5.70 -7.76 -25.94
N PHE A 621 -5.94 -7.43 -24.69
CA PHE A 621 -6.89 -8.09 -23.82
C PHE A 621 -7.91 -7.03 -23.36
N ALA A 622 -9.19 -7.33 -23.57
CA ALA A 622 -10.27 -6.44 -23.17
C ALA A 622 -11.27 -7.21 -22.31
N THR A 623 -11.66 -6.65 -21.18
CA THR A 623 -12.62 -7.24 -20.25
C THR A 623 -13.68 -6.21 -19.88
N ALA A 624 -14.94 -6.53 -20.12
CA ALA A 624 -16.07 -5.81 -19.53
C ALA A 624 -16.44 -6.49 -18.20
N PHE A 625 -16.72 -5.68 -17.19
CA PHE A 625 -17.06 -6.14 -15.84
C PHE A 625 -18.27 -5.40 -15.28
N TYR A 626 -18.94 -6.07 -14.36
CA TYR A 626 -19.98 -5.55 -13.49
C TYR A 626 -19.73 -6.07 -12.08
N ALA A 627 -19.87 -5.21 -11.07
CA ALA A 627 -19.69 -5.54 -9.67
C ALA A 627 -20.74 -4.85 -8.81
N GLU A 628 -21.27 -5.58 -7.84
CA GLU A 628 -22.08 -5.06 -6.74
C GLU A 628 -21.38 -5.38 -5.44
N THR A 629 -21.32 -4.42 -4.53
CA THR A 629 -20.72 -4.64 -3.20
C THR A 629 -21.44 -3.88 -2.12
N GLU A 630 -21.37 -4.42 -0.91
CA GLU A 630 -21.75 -3.75 0.33
C GLU A 630 -20.49 -3.26 1.03
N GLU A 631 -20.57 -2.15 1.73
CA GLU A 631 -19.49 -1.63 2.56
C GLU A 631 -19.99 -1.20 3.93
N GLN A 632 -19.47 -1.87 4.95
CA GLN A 632 -19.48 -1.39 6.32
C GLN A 632 -18.10 -0.84 6.64
N ASN A 633 -17.96 0.44 6.89
CA ASN A 633 -16.65 1.05 7.12
C ASN A 633 -16.72 2.25 8.05
N PHE A 634 -15.62 2.48 8.76
CA PHE A 634 -15.38 3.66 9.56
C PHE A 634 -14.22 4.46 8.96
N GLU A 635 -14.49 5.69 8.61
CA GLU A 635 -13.49 6.64 8.11
C GLU A 635 -12.82 7.34 9.28
N ALA A 636 -11.54 7.06 9.50
CA ALA A 636 -10.81 7.54 10.69
C ALA A 636 -10.61 9.07 10.70
N THR A 637 -10.49 9.71 9.54
CA THR A 637 -10.26 11.14 9.42
C THR A 637 -11.54 11.96 9.57
N SER A 638 -12.63 11.54 8.92
CA SER A 638 -13.94 12.20 9.05
C SER A 638 -14.75 11.74 10.27
N GLN A 639 -14.33 10.68 10.96
CA GLN A 639 -15.04 10.04 12.06
C GLN A 639 -16.47 9.61 11.69
N THR A 640 -16.66 9.21 10.42
CA THR A 640 -17.95 8.85 9.86
C THR A 640 -18.05 7.35 9.63
N PHE A 641 -19.21 6.79 9.95
CA PHE A 641 -19.53 5.40 9.67
C PHE A 641 -20.36 5.32 8.37
N PHE A 642 -20.04 4.37 7.49
CA PHE A 642 -20.75 4.09 6.26
C PHE A 642 -21.46 2.74 6.33
N ASP A 643 -22.66 2.67 5.73
CA ASP A 643 -23.45 1.46 5.53
C ASP A 643 -24.10 1.58 4.15
N ARG A 644 -23.42 1.07 3.13
CA ARG A 644 -23.69 1.38 1.72
C ARG A 644 -23.66 0.17 0.83
N GLU A 645 -24.43 0.27 -0.26
CA GLU A 645 -24.34 -0.60 -1.41
C GLU A 645 -23.81 0.21 -2.61
N TYR A 646 -22.92 -0.39 -3.39
CA TYR A 646 -22.32 0.21 -4.57
C TYR A 646 -22.52 -0.67 -5.79
N GLU A 647 -22.71 -0.05 -6.94
CA GLU A 647 -22.67 -0.69 -8.24
C GLU A 647 -21.55 -0.08 -9.07
N ALA A 648 -20.82 -0.94 -9.80
CA ALA A 648 -19.78 -0.51 -10.73
C ALA A 648 -19.79 -1.38 -11.99
N LYS A 649 -19.66 -0.72 -13.15
CA LYS A 649 -19.47 -1.39 -14.44
C LYS A 649 -18.36 -0.71 -15.21
N GLY A 650 -17.68 -1.44 -16.07
CA GLY A 650 -16.59 -0.85 -16.81
C GLY A 650 -15.94 -1.76 -17.83
N ILE A 651 -14.89 -1.24 -18.43
CA ILE A 651 -14.08 -1.92 -19.44
C ILE A 651 -12.60 -1.72 -19.11
N GLU A 652 -11.87 -2.81 -18.98
CA GLU A 652 -10.41 -2.83 -18.92
C GLU A 652 -9.84 -3.21 -20.27
N VAL A 653 -8.78 -2.51 -20.69
CA VAL A 653 -8.00 -2.84 -21.89
C VAL A 653 -6.52 -2.85 -21.51
N GLU A 654 -5.86 -3.95 -21.79
CA GLU A 654 -4.40 -4.11 -21.68
C GLU A 654 -3.83 -4.42 -23.06
N SER A 655 -2.81 -3.70 -23.47
CA SER A 655 -2.17 -3.86 -24.78
C SER A 655 -0.66 -3.80 -24.69
N THR A 656 0.00 -4.60 -25.52
CA THR A 656 1.46 -4.59 -25.68
C THR A 656 1.79 -4.64 -27.18
N TYR A 657 2.72 -3.80 -27.61
CA TYR A 657 3.14 -3.76 -29.01
C TYR A 657 4.68 -3.65 -29.09
N PHE A 658 5.27 -4.61 -29.78
CA PHE A 658 6.71 -4.62 -30.07
C PHE A 658 6.96 -4.25 -31.54
N MET A 659 7.80 -3.27 -31.77
CA MET A 659 8.19 -2.83 -33.11
C MET A 659 9.70 -2.55 -33.15
N ASP A 660 10.46 -3.48 -33.75
CA ASP A 660 11.93 -3.43 -33.78
C ASP A 660 12.53 -3.21 -32.38
N ALA A 661 13.08 -2.05 -32.12
CA ALA A 661 13.70 -1.64 -30.87
C ALA A 661 12.70 -0.99 -29.85
N TRP A 662 11.42 -0.88 -30.23
CA TRP A 662 10.40 -0.29 -29.38
C TRP A 662 9.54 -1.34 -28.69
N ASP A 663 9.27 -1.10 -27.40
CA ASP A 663 8.24 -1.77 -26.59
C ASP A 663 7.22 -0.71 -26.14
N PHE A 664 5.97 -0.89 -26.54
CA PHE A 664 4.85 -0.05 -26.14
C PHE A 664 3.88 -0.86 -25.29
N ARG A 665 3.40 -0.27 -24.20
CA ARG A 665 2.37 -0.84 -23.34
C ARG A 665 1.31 0.20 -23.06
N GLY A 666 0.06 -0.22 -23.05
CA GLY A 666 -1.06 0.65 -22.77
C GLY A 666 -2.11 -0.07 -21.95
N ASN A 667 -2.50 0.54 -20.84
CA ASN A 667 -3.56 0.08 -19.96
C ASN A 667 -4.59 1.19 -19.80
N PHE A 668 -5.86 0.84 -19.97
CA PHE A 668 -7.00 1.74 -19.79
C PHE A 668 -8.07 1.03 -18.99
N THR A 669 -8.66 1.72 -18.03
CA THR A 669 -9.84 1.23 -17.34
C THR A 669 -10.84 2.34 -17.24
N TRP A 670 -11.95 2.18 -17.95
CA TRP A 670 -13.12 3.01 -17.81
C TRP A 670 -14.07 2.36 -16.82
N THR A 671 -14.58 3.14 -15.88
CA THR A 671 -15.47 2.68 -14.81
C THR A 671 -16.57 3.70 -14.60
N ASP A 672 -17.80 3.24 -14.61
CA ASP A 672 -18.99 3.97 -14.18
C ASP A 672 -19.47 3.31 -12.87
N ALA A 673 -19.40 4.05 -11.77
CA ALA A 673 -19.76 3.56 -10.45
C ALA A 673 -20.69 4.55 -9.74
N GLU A 674 -21.63 3.99 -8.96
CA GLU A 674 -22.59 4.77 -8.20
C GLU A 674 -22.84 4.18 -6.80
N ILE A 675 -23.26 5.04 -5.89
CA ILE A 675 -23.80 4.65 -4.59
C ILE A 675 -25.24 4.23 -4.82
N ALA A 676 -25.48 2.90 -4.81
CA ALA A 676 -26.80 2.34 -5.10
C ALA A 676 -27.76 2.50 -3.91
N LYS A 677 -27.21 2.45 -2.66
CA LYS A 677 -27.97 2.62 -1.44
C LYS A 677 -27.11 3.15 -0.32
N ASP A 678 -27.66 3.99 0.55
CA ASP A 678 -27.07 4.41 1.81
C ASP A 678 -28.16 4.52 2.88
N ALA A 679 -28.00 3.76 3.95
CA ALA A 679 -28.98 3.72 5.04
C ALA A 679 -28.84 4.92 6.01
N LEU A 680 -27.66 5.51 6.10
CA LEU A 680 -27.31 6.60 7.02
C LEU A 680 -27.45 7.98 6.38
N THR A 681 -27.10 8.09 5.10
CA THR A 681 -27.08 9.33 4.31
C THR A 681 -27.75 9.14 2.94
N PRO A 682 -29.10 8.99 2.91
CA PRO A 682 -29.83 8.70 1.67
C PRO A 682 -29.67 9.74 0.55
N GLU A 683 -29.23 10.97 0.89
CA GLU A 683 -28.97 12.06 -0.05
C GLU A 683 -27.78 11.83 -1.00
N VAL A 684 -26.88 10.88 -0.68
CA VAL A 684 -25.75 10.53 -1.55
C VAL A 684 -26.07 9.42 -2.56
N VAL A 685 -27.26 8.83 -2.47
CA VAL A 685 -27.70 7.76 -3.40
C VAL A 685 -27.77 8.32 -4.84
N GLY A 686 -27.16 7.60 -5.78
CA GLY A 686 -26.98 8.01 -7.18
C GLY A 686 -25.73 8.86 -7.44
N ASN A 687 -24.99 9.25 -6.40
CA ASN A 687 -23.72 9.97 -6.55
C ASN A 687 -22.59 9.00 -6.95
N THR A 688 -21.57 9.56 -7.63
CA THR A 688 -20.31 8.85 -7.86
C THR A 688 -19.58 8.69 -6.52
N PRO A 689 -19.10 7.48 -6.20
CA PRO A 689 -18.31 7.27 -4.98
C PRO A 689 -17.08 8.18 -4.92
N ARG A 690 -16.73 8.64 -3.72
CA ARG A 690 -15.55 9.49 -3.49
C ARG A 690 -14.31 8.93 -4.18
N ARG A 691 -13.52 9.81 -4.76
CA ARG A 691 -12.22 9.52 -5.40
C ARG A 691 -12.29 8.51 -6.56
N GLN A 692 -13.49 8.15 -7.00
CA GLN A 692 -13.69 7.34 -8.21
C GLN A 692 -13.60 8.23 -9.46
N ALA A 693 -12.61 7.97 -10.30
CA ALA A 693 -12.48 8.56 -11.62
C ALA A 693 -13.07 7.64 -12.68
N ASP A 694 -13.66 8.25 -13.74
CA ASP A 694 -14.24 7.47 -14.84
C ASP A 694 -13.17 6.75 -15.66
N LEU A 695 -11.98 7.31 -15.79
CA LEU A 695 -10.88 6.70 -16.55
C LEU A 695 -9.56 6.79 -15.77
N ILE A 696 -8.92 5.64 -15.60
CA ILE A 696 -7.52 5.53 -15.19
C ILE A 696 -6.72 4.92 -16.34
N TYR A 697 -5.48 5.38 -16.54
CA TYR A 697 -4.66 4.89 -17.65
C TYR A 697 -3.17 4.93 -17.33
N SER A 698 -2.44 4.04 -18.00
CA SER A 698 -0.99 4.08 -18.09
C SER A 698 -0.54 3.74 -19.51
N LEU A 699 0.32 4.58 -20.07
CA LEU A 699 0.95 4.38 -21.37
C LEU A 699 2.45 4.42 -21.19
N MET A 700 3.16 3.44 -21.72
CA MET A 700 4.61 3.35 -21.62
C MET A 700 5.20 3.10 -22.98
N ALA A 701 6.32 3.75 -23.29
CA ALA A 701 7.13 3.50 -24.47
C ALA A 701 8.61 3.37 -24.05
N ARG A 702 9.26 2.31 -24.49
CA ARG A 702 10.69 2.08 -24.31
C ARG A 702 11.34 1.86 -25.66
N TYR A 703 12.46 2.54 -25.89
CA TYR A 703 13.33 2.37 -27.03
C TYR A 703 14.67 1.81 -26.59
N SER A 704 15.05 0.65 -27.11
CA SER A 704 16.33 0.01 -26.85
C SER A 704 17.30 0.33 -27.98
N TYR A 705 18.53 0.74 -27.64
CA TYR A 705 19.62 1.01 -28.59
C TYR A 705 20.87 0.24 -28.16
N ASP A 706 21.90 0.22 -29.02
CA ASP A 706 23.08 -0.66 -28.84
C ASP A 706 23.73 -0.59 -27.47
N LYS A 707 23.61 0.55 -26.77
CA LYS A 707 24.27 0.79 -25.49
C LYS A 707 23.30 1.34 -24.44
N GLY A 708 22.08 0.85 -24.39
CA GLY A 708 21.12 1.24 -23.35
C GLY A 708 19.70 1.35 -23.83
N ALA A 709 18.89 2.06 -23.09
CA ALA A 709 17.49 2.29 -23.38
C ALA A 709 17.05 3.70 -22.94
N ALA A 710 15.97 4.16 -23.56
CA ALA A 710 15.25 5.35 -23.08
C ALA A 710 13.76 5.02 -23.03
N GLY A 711 13.05 5.61 -22.10
CA GLY A 711 11.62 5.37 -21.97
C GLY A 711 10.88 6.55 -21.39
N VAL A 712 9.58 6.53 -21.63
CA VAL A 712 8.61 7.49 -21.09
C VAL A 712 7.36 6.76 -20.66
N SER A 713 6.77 7.18 -19.56
CA SER A 713 5.47 6.72 -19.11
C SER A 713 4.54 7.88 -18.85
N PHE A 714 3.26 7.71 -19.21
CA PHE A 714 2.16 8.62 -18.94
C PHE A 714 1.18 7.88 -18.04
N ILE A 715 1.01 8.34 -16.82
CA ILE A 715 0.15 7.70 -15.81
C ILE A 715 -0.83 8.74 -15.33
N GLY A 716 -2.12 8.49 -15.48
CA GLY A 716 -3.10 9.50 -15.17
C GLY A 716 -4.50 9.00 -14.90
N THR A 717 -5.36 9.96 -14.62
CA THR A 717 -6.77 9.78 -14.30
C THR A 717 -7.58 10.96 -14.80
N THR A 718 -8.87 10.76 -15.07
CA THR A 718 -9.83 11.85 -15.20
C THR A 718 -10.14 12.45 -13.82
N ASP A 719 -10.99 13.46 -13.82
CA ASP A 719 -11.51 14.09 -12.62
C ASP A 719 -12.22 13.11 -11.68
N ALA A 720 -12.27 13.46 -10.41
CA ALA A 720 -12.95 12.69 -9.38
C ALA A 720 -13.47 13.61 -8.27
N TYR A 721 -14.50 13.18 -7.55
CA TYR A 721 -15.00 13.90 -6.39
C TYR A 721 -14.20 13.58 -5.12
N ALA A 722 -14.00 14.58 -4.28
CA ALA A 722 -13.30 14.44 -3.01
C ALA A 722 -14.05 13.50 -2.05
N GLN A 723 -15.34 13.74 -1.91
CA GLN A 723 -16.23 13.05 -0.98
C GLN A 723 -17.55 12.64 -1.69
N ASP A 724 -18.33 11.80 -1.04
CA ASP A 724 -19.54 11.18 -1.59
C ASP A 724 -20.72 12.15 -1.82
N ASN A 725 -20.67 13.38 -1.28
CA ASN A 725 -21.63 14.43 -1.56
C ASN A 725 -21.48 15.04 -2.95
N ASN A 726 -20.35 14.80 -3.63
CA ASN A 726 -20.03 15.30 -4.97
C ASN A 726 -19.97 16.83 -5.13
N ASP A 727 -19.70 17.58 -4.04
CA ASP A 727 -19.63 19.05 -4.07
C ASP A 727 -18.23 19.56 -4.44
N LEU A 728 -17.16 18.92 -3.96
CA LEU A 728 -15.78 19.25 -4.30
C LEU A 728 -15.22 18.25 -5.32
N LYS A 729 -14.73 18.79 -6.43
CA LYS A 729 -14.19 17.99 -7.55
C LYS A 729 -12.72 18.30 -7.78
N PHE A 730 -11.91 17.27 -7.98
CA PHE A 730 -10.51 17.40 -8.41
C PHE A 730 -10.40 17.29 -9.91
N ASP A 731 -9.53 18.09 -10.51
CA ASP A 731 -9.18 17.93 -11.90
C ASP A 731 -8.40 16.63 -12.15
N GLY A 732 -8.62 16.02 -13.30
CA GLY A 732 -7.81 14.90 -13.76
C GLY A 732 -6.37 15.35 -14.03
N TYR A 733 -5.43 14.43 -13.92
CA TYR A 733 -4.02 14.72 -14.14
C TYR A 733 -3.31 13.63 -14.94
N THR A 734 -2.19 14.00 -15.56
CA THR A 734 -1.25 13.07 -16.21
C THR A 734 0.14 13.33 -15.68
N GLN A 735 0.66 12.38 -14.94
CA GLN A 735 2.07 12.36 -14.54
C GLN A 735 2.90 11.76 -15.67
N VAL A 736 3.95 12.46 -16.08
CA VAL A 736 4.90 11.96 -17.09
C VAL A 736 6.23 11.66 -16.41
N ASN A 737 6.69 10.40 -16.52
CA ASN A 737 8.01 10.00 -16.06
C ASN A 737 8.87 9.63 -17.27
N ALA A 738 10.18 9.83 -17.17
CA ALA A 738 11.11 9.49 -18.22
C ALA A 738 12.43 8.96 -17.65
N PHE A 739 13.07 8.09 -18.42
CA PHE A 739 14.42 7.64 -18.12
C PHE A 739 15.28 7.54 -19.37
N VAL A 740 16.59 7.63 -19.18
CA VAL A 740 17.60 7.26 -20.17
C VAL A 740 18.71 6.50 -19.46
N SER A 741 19.09 5.36 -20.01
CA SER A 741 20.18 4.54 -19.48
C SER A 741 21.26 4.32 -20.53
N TYR A 742 22.51 4.20 -20.09
CA TYR A 742 23.65 3.96 -20.95
C TYR A 742 24.59 2.90 -20.36
N ASP A 743 24.92 1.89 -21.17
CA ASP A 743 25.82 0.82 -20.80
C ASP A 743 27.28 1.30 -20.96
N LEU A 744 27.90 1.63 -19.82
CA LEU A 744 29.30 2.04 -19.74
C LEU A 744 30.23 0.86 -20.09
N SER A 745 29.82 -0.35 -19.77
CA SER A 745 30.42 -1.62 -20.15
C SER A 745 29.33 -2.69 -20.19
N GLU A 746 29.66 -3.94 -20.53
CA GLU A 746 28.74 -5.08 -20.56
C GLU A 746 28.03 -5.31 -19.23
N ASN A 747 28.66 -4.96 -18.12
CA ASN A 747 28.14 -5.19 -16.76
C ASN A 747 27.79 -3.90 -16.02
N LEU A 748 28.08 -2.73 -16.56
CA LEU A 748 27.89 -1.45 -15.84
C LEU A 748 26.97 -0.52 -16.62
N ASN A 749 25.81 -0.23 -16.04
CA ASN A 749 24.79 0.65 -16.59
C ASN A 749 24.62 1.90 -15.73
N LEU A 750 24.47 3.05 -16.37
CA LEU A 750 24.16 4.34 -15.76
C LEU A 750 22.79 4.79 -16.27
N ALA A 751 21.85 5.11 -15.38
CA ALA A 751 20.53 5.61 -15.74
C ALA A 751 20.24 6.95 -15.06
N LEU A 752 19.61 7.86 -15.81
CA LEU A 752 19.01 9.09 -15.32
C LEU A 752 17.50 8.91 -15.35
N ASN A 753 16.82 9.14 -14.21
CA ASN A 753 15.38 9.02 -14.07
C ASN A 753 14.80 10.39 -13.68
N VAL A 754 13.67 10.76 -14.29
CA VAL A 754 12.91 11.95 -13.96
C VAL A 754 11.45 11.55 -13.74
N ASN A 755 10.96 11.76 -12.55
CA ASN A 755 9.55 11.54 -12.21
C ASN A 755 8.82 12.87 -12.21
N ASN A 756 7.57 12.85 -12.66
CA ASN A 756 6.74 14.03 -12.82
C ASN A 756 7.47 15.15 -13.59
N LEU A 757 7.93 14.82 -14.79
CA LEU A 757 8.79 15.68 -15.64
C LEU A 757 8.26 17.11 -15.80
N PHE A 758 6.94 17.28 -15.88
CA PHE A 758 6.28 18.58 -16.09
C PHE A 758 5.81 19.24 -14.80
N ASP A 759 6.16 18.65 -13.65
CA ASP A 759 5.76 19.16 -12.33
C ASP A 759 4.24 19.33 -12.18
N THR A 760 3.50 18.36 -12.71
CA THR A 760 2.04 18.37 -12.70
C THR A 760 1.52 18.23 -11.29
N VAL A 761 0.56 19.07 -10.90
CA VAL A 761 -0.21 18.89 -9.66
C VAL A 761 -1.30 17.84 -9.92
N GLY A 762 -1.33 16.82 -9.05
CA GLY A 762 -2.37 15.80 -9.08
C GLY A 762 -2.90 15.54 -7.68
N ILE A 763 -4.15 15.90 -7.44
CA ILE A 763 -4.82 15.64 -6.15
C ILE A 763 -5.46 14.27 -6.20
N THR A 764 -5.26 13.47 -5.15
CA THR A 764 -5.82 12.12 -5.04
C THR A 764 -6.86 11.99 -3.94
N GLU A 765 -6.80 12.84 -2.93
CA GLU A 765 -7.65 12.82 -1.75
C GLU A 765 -7.78 14.23 -1.17
N ALA A 766 -8.93 14.61 -0.62
CA ALA A 766 -9.08 15.74 0.31
C ALA A 766 -10.06 15.41 1.43
N GLU A 767 -9.81 16.07 2.56
CA GLU A 767 -10.64 15.91 3.77
C GLU A 767 -11.98 16.65 3.65
N GLU A 768 -12.00 17.75 2.91
CA GLU A 768 -13.18 18.61 2.74
C GLU A 768 -14.18 18.01 1.74
N GLY A 769 -15.46 18.06 2.09
CA GLY A 769 -16.54 17.70 1.17
C GLY A 769 -16.98 18.83 0.25
N SER A 770 -16.62 20.08 0.57
CA SER A 770 -16.93 21.28 -0.20
C SER A 770 -15.81 22.30 -0.04
N VAL A 771 -15.76 23.30 -0.93
CA VAL A 771 -14.75 24.37 -0.85
C VAL A 771 -14.99 25.22 0.41
N PRO A 772 -14.03 25.34 1.34
CA PRO A 772 -14.14 26.18 2.52
C PRO A 772 -14.17 27.68 2.17
N GLU A 773 -14.65 28.53 3.09
CA GLU A 773 -14.72 29.99 2.89
C GLU A 773 -13.35 30.65 2.63
N ASN A 774 -12.28 30.07 3.18
CA ASN A 774 -10.90 30.54 2.99
C ASN A 774 -10.22 29.93 1.75
N ASP A 775 -10.96 29.13 0.95
CA ASP A 775 -10.48 28.42 -0.24
C ASP A 775 -9.31 27.43 0.01
N ILE A 776 -9.03 27.07 1.27
CA ILE A 776 -7.95 26.16 1.62
C ILE A 776 -8.52 24.79 1.95
N ILE A 777 -8.11 23.78 1.20
CA ILE A 777 -8.41 22.37 1.45
C ILE A 777 -7.16 21.67 2.00
N ARG A 778 -7.36 20.52 2.64
CA ARG A 778 -6.29 19.61 3.05
C ARG A 778 -6.32 18.40 2.11
N ALA A 779 -5.30 18.29 1.29
CA ALA A 779 -5.28 17.34 0.19
C ALA A 779 -3.98 16.51 0.17
N ARG A 780 -4.07 15.29 -0.34
CA ARG A 780 -2.91 14.50 -0.75
C ARG A 780 -2.64 14.71 -2.21
N THR A 781 -1.40 15.05 -2.53
CA THR A 781 -0.94 15.29 -3.89
C THR A 781 0.10 14.26 -4.30
N ILE A 782 0.25 14.02 -5.61
CA ILE A 782 1.45 13.36 -6.11
C ILE A 782 2.66 14.24 -5.82
N ASN A 783 3.85 13.64 -5.69
CA ASN A 783 5.08 14.41 -5.46
C ASN A 783 5.42 15.27 -6.69
N GLY A 784 6.01 16.43 -6.47
CA GLY A 784 6.58 17.29 -7.49
C GLY A 784 7.65 16.57 -8.32
N ARG A 785 8.24 17.28 -9.29
CA ARG A 785 9.31 16.73 -10.12
C ARG A 785 10.50 16.32 -9.27
N THR A 786 11.02 15.10 -9.51
CA THR A 786 12.23 14.59 -8.88
C THR A 786 13.14 13.95 -9.92
N THR A 787 14.43 14.16 -9.75
CA THR A 787 15.48 13.65 -10.63
C THR A 787 16.45 12.76 -9.83
N SER A 788 16.80 11.61 -10.37
CA SER A 788 17.76 10.70 -9.75
C SER A 788 18.69 10.06 -10.77
N VAL A 789 19.86 9.63 -10.32
CA VAL A 789 20.81 8.85 -11.10
C VAL A 789 21.01 7.50 -10.45
N THR A 790 21.00 6.44 -11.26
CA THR A 790 21.24 5.07 -10.83
C THR A 790 22.47 4.51 -11.53
N LEU A 791 23.40 3.98 -10.75
CA LEU A 791 24.51 3.18 -11.26
C LEU A 791 24.26 1.72 -10.89
N LYS A 792 24.12 0.85 -11.89
CA LYS A 792 23.85 -0.58 -11.72
C LYS A 792 25.03 -1.40 -12.28
N TYR A 793 25.56 -2.28 -11.45
CA TYR A 793 26.50 -3.31 -11.85
C TYR A 793 25.82 -4.67 -11.80
N ALA A 794 25.73 -5.35 -12.94
CA ALA A 794 25.24 -6.71 -13.04
C ALA A 794 26.42 -7.68 -13.19
N PHE A 795 26.33 -8.82 -12.51
CA PHE A 795 27.31 -9.90 -12.61
C PHE A 795 26.59 -11.21 -12.87
N ASN A 796 27.04 -11.92 -13.87
CA ASN A 796 26.49 -13.22 -14.30
C ASN A 796 27.49 -14.32 -13.98
#